data_2db31b7a51cdcbf6375f28a98d85c839
#
_entry.id   2db31b7a51cdcbf6375f28a98d85c839
#
_cell.length_a   1.000
_cell.length_b   1.000
_cell.length_c   1.000
_cell.angle_alpha   90.00
_cell.angle_beta   90.00
_cell.angle_gamma   90.00
#
_symmetry.space_group_name_H-M   'P 1'
#
loop_
_entity.id
_entity.type
_entity.pdbx_description
1 polymer ?
#
loop_
_entity_poly.entity_id
_entity_poly.type
_entity_poly.pdbx_seq_one_letter_code
_entity_poly.pdbx_strand_id
1 'polypeptide(L)'
;MILKKIAAISAAAVLLLSSSAYGSSLYTVYDLSEEIKLSKSIAYERIEKYTSVGWMNINVIRADLTDEYTEIKPINSDEGVSNRAVLSSMIKSSGAVAAVNGDFFYMGDPTYTYGPLIRDKKLITSPLPFNDGYPTVSSLSDGSVNISVWNPKITVYGSDSTEFNVVVLNKTSSIEWGPTILTSDWNKTSPGYTAKDIVEVVIVDNIVSEVRKNQPSTIIPENGYVIASSNASTMEQMLNSFKEGQPVSLNIELDFSPEDVNWSFGALNYIVKDGRENEISSQVLGAHPRTAIGFNKDNTEMIMVTIDGRHRDYVGAKQTELAQIMIDLGAYNAVNMDGGGSTTMGVDFLRNANVTVVNIPSDGRERKIASGVGVFNNYPDSDIVDKIEIEASQNTVFNKTETQLKLKFFNEYYIPLDIDSKNVNYRVSPADAGKVINNVFIPEKPGKATITAYAGNAEGQIEINVLDKPVALELDTDSLTLGFNDKYDLGDILGIDKDGNSATIPWKYINCSYRNRVGKVEDGVFTSNDIANTGAITLTFEDAIKHIQVKVGYRYKTLNRFENLDGLKLTLYPEESSGEISITNDFAKEGESSLKLNYDFTKMTDQSIAFIEFGNDGEGIKLEDKPLAIGMWVYGDSKNHWLRTRITDAYGTQVKIDFEEEVNWTGWKWVEAKIPEGITYPITLKNIYLAEINETRKDTGTIYIDNLRIMYEPKDKQLGLVDETQFIDEMKTSAIANHTEKLTVSQGNYNHEGNGDIICFEGIISNGTMSSANVTMWNNIKSFMSYEDKVLVLSMNGDINNINDEREIRILKEILEKASQKNTVFVVFNGGKENTVIENKVRYITYDDSFEIGIIDRKISYKN
;
A
#
# COMPACT_ATOMS: atom_id res chain seq x y z
N MET A 1 1.37 5.86 -12.14
CA MET A 1 1.13 6.28 -13.52
C MET A 1 2.26 5.87 -14.49
N ILE A 2 2.95 4.77 -14.21
CA ILE A 2 3.96 4.13 -15.08
C ILE A 2 3.36 2.90 -15.81
N LEU A 3 2.12 2.57 -15.55
CA LEU A 3 1.50 1.27 -15.85
C LEU A 3 0.85 1.14 -17.24
N LYS A 4 0.96 2.11 -18.14
CA LYS A 4 0.20 2.05 -19.42
C LYS A 4 1.00 1.76 -20.69
N LYS A 5 2.30 1.41 -20.64
CA LYS A 5 3.08 1.26 -21.87
C LYS A 5 3.97 0.02 -22.07
N ILE A 6 3.89 -1.00 -21.24
CA ILE A 6 4.58 -2.28 -21.51
C ILE A 6 3.61 -3.40 -21.92
N ALA A 7 2.32 -3.13 -22.02
CA ALA A 7 1.32 -4.11 -22.43
C ALA A 7 1.18 -4.33 -23.95
N ALA A 8 2.12 -3.90 -24.77
CA ALA A 8 2.00 -4.02 -26.25
C ALA A 8 2.82 -5.13 -26.89
N ILE A 9 3.53 -5.97 -26.14
CA ILE A 9 4.22 -7.15 -26.69
C ILE A 9 4.07 -8.31 -25.73
N SER A 10 2.97 -9.00 -25.77
CA SER A 10 2.72 -10.42 -25.48
C SER A 10 1.27 -10.72 -25.07
N ALA A 11 0.31 -10.21 -25.83
CA ALA A 11 -1.04 -10.75 -25.80
C ALA A 11 -1.15 -11.90 -26.82
N ALA A 12 -0.49 -13.02 -26.55
CA ALA A 12 -0.83 -14.30 -27.14
C ALA A 12 -1.63 -15.09 -26.10
N ALA A 13 -2.91 -14.82 -26.00
CA ALA A 13 -3.84 -15.62 -25.23
C ALA A 13 -3.96 -17.00 -25.87
N VAL A 14 -3.30 -17.99 -25.32
CA VAL A 14 -3.59 -19.40 -25.58
C VAL A 14 -4.71 -19.80 -24.63
N LEU A 15 -5.94 -19.79 -25.14
CA LEU A 15 -7.06 -20.49 -24.53
C LEU A 15 -6.83 -22.00 -24.66
N LEU A 16 -6.25 -22.60 -23.63
CA LEU A 16 -6.28 -24.05 -23.45
C LEU A 16 -7.32 -24.40 -22.40
N LEU A 17 -8.51 -24.78 -22.89
CA LEU A 17 -9.46 -25.57 -22.13
C LEU A 17 -8.86 -26.95 -21.86
N SER A 18 -8.37 -27.20 -20.65
CA SER A 18 -8.13 -28.55 -20.15
C SER A 18 -9.04 -28.79 -18.94
N SER A 19 -10.10 -29.52 -19.17
CA SER A 19 -10.85 -30.20 -18.15
C SER A 19 -10.02 -31.34 -17.58
N SER A 20 -9.75 -31.35 -16.27
CA SER A 20 -9.88 -32.55 -15.43
C SER A 20 -9.33 -32.35 -14.00
N ALA A 21 -10.20 -32.60 -13.07
CA ALA A 21 -10.10 -33.44 -11.90
C ALA A 21 -9.17 -33.05 -10.71
N TYR A 22 -9.85 -32.73 -9.59
CA TYR A 22 -9.42 -32.91 -8.20
C TYR A 22 -8.20 -32.15 -7.68
N GLY A 23 -8.44 -30.90 -7.46
CA GLY A 23 -7.80 -29.92 -6.59
C GLY A 23 -8.52 -28.62 -6.86
N SER A 24 -8.98 -27.90 -5.87
CA SER A 24 -9.58 -26.58 -6.09
C SER A 24 -8.47 -25.65 -6.62
N SER A 25 -8.30 -25.63 -7.93
CA SER A 25 -7.36 -24.71 -8.59
C SER A 25 -7.76 -23.29 -8.22
N LEU A 26 -6.79 -22.52 -7.74
CA LEU A 26 -6.98 -21.11 -7.43
C LEU A 26 -7.44 -20.39 -8.70
N TYR A 27 -8.70 -19.93 -8.71
CA TYR A 27 -9.20 -19.19 -9.87
C TYR A 27 -8.74 -17.73 -9.76
N THR A 28 -8.05 -17.25 -10.78
CA THR A 28 -7.65 -15.84 -10.89
C THR A 28 -8.74 -15.03 -11.57
N VAL A 29 -9.33 -14.10 -10.82
CA VAL A 29 -10.28 -13.12 -11.35
C VAL A 29 -9.53 -12.14 -12.24
N TYR A 30 -8.47 -11.53 -11.71
CA TYR A 30 -7.66 -10.54 -12.41
C TYR A 30 -6.27 -10.47 -11.78
N ASP A 31 -5.29 -10.05 -12.55
CA ASP A 31 -3.95 -9.75 -12.09
C ASP A 31 -3.44 -8.43 -12.70
N LEU A 32 -2.77 -7.68 -11.86
CA LEU A 32 -2.04 -6.46 -12.22
C LEU A 32 -0.57 -6.75 -11.97
N SER A 33 0.27 -6.64 -12.98
CA SER A 33 1.71 -6.78 -12.82
C SER A 33 2.45 -5.48 -13.18
N GLU A 34 3.49 -5.21 -12.41
CA GLU A 34 4.41 -4.10 -12.62
C GLU A 34 5.83 -4.65 -12.57
N GLU A 35 6.56 -4.56 -13.68
CA GLU A 35 7.96 -4.97 -13.77
C GLU A 35 8.89 -3.75 -13.73
N ILE A 36 9.94 -3.84 -12.93
CA ILE A 36 11.03 -2.87 -12.84
C ILE A 36 12.34 -3.62 -13.11
N LYS A 37 13.04 -3.24 -14.16
CA LYS A 37 14.39 -3.76 -14.42
C LYS A 37 15.38 -3.18 -13.43
N LEU A 38 16.11 -4.05 -12.75
CA LEU A 38 17.21 -3.70 -11.85
C LEU A 38 18.54 -3.70 -12.59
N SER A 39 18.65 -4.49 -13.65
CA SER A 39 19.75 -4.53 -14.61
C SER A 39 19.29 -5.21 -15.89
N LYS A 40 20.19 -5.41 -16.83
CA LYS A 40 19.96 -6.17 -18.07
C LYS A 40 19.48 -7.61 -17.79
N SER A 41 20.00 -8.21 -16.73
CA SER A 41 19.79 -9.63 -16.37
C SER A 41 18.91 -9.83 -15.14
N ILE A 42 18.52 -8.77 -14.42
CA ILE A 42 17.72 -8.87 -13.19
C ILE A 42 16.50 -7.97 -13.29
N ALA A 43 15.32 -8.53 -12.99
CA ALA A 43 14.07 -7.79 -12.90
C ALA A 43 13.36 -8.07 -11.58
N TYR A 44 12.67 -7.06 -11.08
CA TYR A 44 11.69 -7.17 -10.01
C TYR A 44 10.29 -7.00 -10.60
N GLU A 45 9.36 -7.87 -10.23
CA GLU A 45 7.97 -7.81 -10.65
C GLU A 45 7.07 -7.86 -9.42
N ARG A 46 6.10 -6.95 -9.33
CA ARG A 46 5.02 -6.99 -8.35
C ARG A 46 3.74 -7.40 -9.03
N ILE A 47 3.08 -8.44 -8.51
CA ILE A 47 1.81 -8.94 -9.02
C ILE A 47 0.75 -8.82 -7.92
N GLU A 48 -0.24 -7.96 -8.11
CA GLU A 48 -1.46 -7.97 -7.30
C GLU A 48 -2.49 -8.86 -7.99
N LYS A 49 -2.77 -10.01 -7.41
CA LYS A 49 -3.66 -11.03 -7.97
C LYS A 49 -4.96 -11.09 -7.18
N TYR A 50 -6.09 -10.81 -7.85
CA TYR A 50 -7.42 -11.00 -7.29
C TYR A 50 -7.90 -12.40 -7.61
N THR A 51 -8.10 -13.22 -6.59
CA THR A 51 -8.40 -14.65 -6.73
C THR A 51 -9.74 -14.98 -6.09
N SER A 52 -10.28 -16.17 -6.37
CA SER A 52 -11.53 -16.65 -5.75
C SER A 52 -11.50 -16.72 -4.22
N VAL A 53 -10.35 -16.62 -3.58
CA VAL A 53 -10.18 -16.60 -2.12
C VAL A 53 -9.80 -15.23 -1.55
N GLY A 54 -9.61 -14.23 -2.41
CA GLY A 54 -9.24 -12.87 -2.06
C GLY A 54 -7.97 -12.39 -2.73
N TRP A 55 -7.42 -11.28 -2.25
CA TRP A 55 -6.23 -10.65 -2.78
C TRP A 55 -4.94 -11.35 -2.37
N MET A 56 -4.01 -11.46 -3.31
CA MET A 56 -2.62 -11.86 -3.09
C MET A 56 -1.69 -10.76 -3.58
N ASN A 57 -0.67 -10.42 -2.80
CA ASN A 57 0.46 -9.60 -3.22
C ASN A 57 1.66 -10.53 -3.38
N ILE A 58 2.16 -10.64 -4.60
CA ILE A 58 3.25 -11.52 -5.00
C ILE A 58 4.38 -10.63 -5.50
N ASN A 59 5.56 -10.80 -4.91
CA ASN A 59 6.76 -10.11 -5.34
C ASN A 59 7.71 -11.15 -5.93
N VAL A 60 8.26 -10.86 -7.08
CA VAL A 60 9.08 -11.77 -7.88
C VAL A 60 10.40 -11.10 -8.24
N ILE A 61 11.51 -11.82 -8.05
CA ILE A 61 12.81 -11.45 -8.64
C ILE A 61 13.13 -12.50 -9.69
N ARG A 62 13.45 -12.05 -10.88
CA ARG A 62 13.95 -12.88 -11.98
C ARG A 62 15.41 -12.56 -12.22
N ALA A 63 16.25 -13.60 -12.28
CA ALA A 63 17.67 -13.46 -12.54
C ALA A 63 18.09 -14.40 -13.67
N ASP A 64 18.64 -13.83 -14.74
CA ASP A 64 19.23 -14.57 -15.85
C ASP A 64 20.59 -15.16 -15.40
N LEU A 65 20.67 -16.48 -15.30
CA LEU A 65 21.86 -17.20 -14.87
C LEU A 65 22.87 -17.43 -16.00
N THR A 66 22.52 -17.07 -17.24
CA THR A 66 23.45 -17.16 -18.39
C THR A 66 24.30 -15.90 -18.53
N ASP A 67 23.92 -14.81 -17.86
CA ASP A 67 24.69 -13.58 -17.86
C ASP A 67 25.93 -13.72 -16.95
N GLU A 68 27.11 -13.49 -17.50
CA GLU A 68 28.40 -13.68 -16.81
C GLU A 68 28.63 -12.76 -15.61
N TYR A 69 27.85 -11.69 -15.49
CA TYR A 69 27.93 -10.72 -14.38
C TYR A 69 26.90 -10.98 -13.30
N THR A 70 25.98 -11.92 -13.51
CA THR A 70 24.95 -12.29 -12.53
C THR A 70 25.47 -13.40 -11.62
N GLU A 71 25.48 -13.16 -10.33
CA GLU A 71 25.86 -14.15 -9.33
C GLU A 71 24.72 -14.37 -8.32
N ILE A 72 24.61 -15.59 -7.84
CA ILE A 72 23.75 -15.96 -6.71
C ILE A 72 24.64 -16.39 -5.55
N LYS A 73 24.35 -15.84 -4.36
CA LYS A 73 25.07 -16.25 -3.15
C LYS A 73 24.13 -16.32 -1.94
N PRO A 74 24.25 -17.32 -1.08
CA PRO A 74 23.66 -17.23 0.25
C PRO A 74 24.32 -16.10 1.04
N ILE A 75 23.53 -15.31 1.71
CA ILE A 75 23.97 -14.19 2.56
C ILE A 75 23.54 -14.43 4.01
N ASN A 76 24.31 -13.91 4.95
CA ASN A 76 24.08 -14.04 6.39
C ASN A 76 24.55 -12.78 7.12
N SER A 77 24.42 -12.75 8.44
CA SER A 77 24.97 -11.69 9.28
C SER A 77 26.49 -11.54 9.11
N ASP A 78 27.01 -10.32 9.07
CA ASP A 78 28.44 -10.01 9.07
C ASP A 78 29.17 -10.51 10.34
N GLU A 79 28.39 -10.76 11.40
CA GLU A 79 28.92 -11.30 12.66
C GLU A 79 29.07 -12.85 12.67
N GLY A 80 28.83 -13.49 11.50
CA GLY A 80 28.89 -14.93 11.33
C GLY A 80 27.51 -15.61 11.30
N VAL A 81 27.50 -16.90 10.89
CA VAL A 81 26.25 -17.67 10.70
C VAL A 81 25.55 -18.05 12.01
N SER A 82 26.19 -17.83 13.16
CA SER A 82 25.59 -18.00 14.47
C SER A 82 24.69 -16.84 14.90
N ASN A 83 24.64 -15.76 14.12
CA ASN A 83 23.93 -14.53 14.41
C ASN A 83 22.82 -14.28 13.41
N ARG A 84 21.73 -13.70 13.89
CA ARG A 84 20.59 -13.31 13.05
C ARG A 84 20.64 -11.82 12.74
N ALA A 85 20.35 -11.47 11.48
CA ALA A 85 20.19 -10.09 11.06
C ALA A 85 18.89 -9.91 10.25
N VAL A 86 18.43 -8.69 10.05
CA VAL A 86 17.34 -8.40 9.10
C VAL A 86 17.87 -8.49 7.69
N LEU A 87 17.02 -8.93 6.75
CA LEU A 87 17.44 -9.16 5.35
C LEU A 87 17.98 -7.88 4.69
N SER A 88 17.33 -6.74 4.92
CA SER A 88 17.79 -5.45 4.41
C SER A 88 19.22 -5.10 4.83
N SER A 89 19.62 -5.45 6.06
CA SER A 89 21.01 -5.28 6.53
C SER A 89 21.96 -6.23 5.82
N MET A 90 21.58 -7.50 5.62
CA MET A 90 22.39 -8.48 4.90
C MET A 90 22.61 -8.08 3.43
N ILE A 91 21.57 -7.56 2.75
CA ILE A 91 21.68 -7.02 1.39
C ILE A 91 22.68 -5.87 1.35
N LYS A 92 22.50 -4.91 2.26
CA LYS A 92 23.37 -3.73 2.33
C LYS A 92 24.83 -4.09 2.55
N SER A 93 25.12 -5.02 3.47
CA SER A 93 26.50 -5.38 3.80
C SER A 93 27.15 -6.27 2.76
N SER A 94 26.36 -7.16 2.11
CA SER A 94 26.91 -8.03 1.07
C SER A 94 27.06 -7.36 -0.30
N GLY A 95 26.32 -6.26 -0.55
CA GLY A 95 26.25 -5.61 -1.87
C GLY A 95 25.33 -6.33 -2.86
N ALA A 96 24.41 -7.18 -2.38
CA ALA A 96 23.40 -7.78 -3.24
C ALA A 96 22.45 -6.70 -3.80
N VAL A 97 21.99 -6.90 -5.04
CA VAL A 97 20.99 -6.02 -5.68
C VAL A 97 19.59 -6.32 -5.16
N ALA A 98 19.32 -7.58 -4.90
CA ALA A 98 18.07 -8.06 -4.34
C ALA A 98 18.28 -9.36 -3.58
N ALA A 99 17.40 -9.68 -2.65
CA ALA A 99 17.42 -10.96 -1.95
C ALA A 99 16.04 -11.34 -1.39
N VAL A 100 15.89 -12.63 -1.11
CA VAL A 100 14.80 -13.16 -0.29
C VAL A 100 15.36 -13.84 0.96
N ASN A 101 14.52 -14.03 1.99
CA ASN A 101 14.88 -14.83 3.14
C ASN A 101 15.23 -16.27 2.72
N GLY A 102 16.16 -16.87 3.47
CA GLY A 102 16.71 -18.18 3.15
C GLY A 102 16.01 -19.35 3.82
N ASP A 103 16.83 -20.28 4.26
CA ASP A 103 16.46 -21.56 4.88
C ASP A 103 15.74 -21.40 6.23
N PHE A 104 15.09 -22.46 6.64
CA PHE A 104 14.63 -22.66 8.02
C PHE A 104 15.80 -22.61 9.02
N PHE A 105 15.53 -22.08 10.18
CA PHE A 105 16.59 -21.90 11.17
C PHE A 105 16.10 -22.03 12.60
N TYR A 106 17.02 -22.26 13.51
CA TYR A 106 16.75 -22.26 14.95
C TYR A 106 16.61 -20.84 15.47
N MET A 107 15.47 -20.56 16.12
CA MET A 107 15.13 -19.22 16.62
C MET A 107 15.92 -18.77 17.89
N GLY A 108 16.66 -19.69 18.49
CA GLY A 108 17.46 -19.38 19.69
C GLY A 108 18.78 -18.67 19.38
N ASP A 109 19.59 -18.49 20.42
CA ASP A 109 20.92 -17.89 20.38
C ASP A 109 21.94 -18.85 20.98
N PRO A 110 23.01 -19.24 20.25
CA PRO A 110 23.30 -18.93 18.84
C PRO A 110 22.32 -19.59 17.87
N THR A 111 22.09 -18.95 16.72
CA THR A 111 21.24 -19.47 15.64
C THR A 111 22.01 -20.42 14.72
N TYR A 112 21.29 -21.19 13.89
CA TYR A 112 21.84 -21.98 12.79
C TYR A 112 20.75 -22.33 11.76
N THR A 113 21.13 -22.44 10.48
CA THR A 113 20.25 -22.92 9.42
C THR A 113 20.08 -24.45 9.51
N TYR A 114 18.99 -25.01 8.97
CA TYR A 114 18.79 -26.46 8.97
C TYR A 114 19.57 -27.13 7.84
N GLY A 115 19.54 -26.58 6.64
CA GLY A 115 20.33 -27.06 5.52
C GLY A 115 21.77 -26.52 5.50
N PRO A 116 22.54 -26.92 4.49
CA PRO A 116 23.92 -26.45 4.30
C PRO A 116 23.94 -25.04 3.67
N LEU A 117 25.12 -24.41 3.76
CA LEU A 117 25.47 -23.22 2.99
C LEU A 117 26.84 -23.43 2.34
N ILE A 118 26.90 -23.29 1.01
CA ILE A 118 28.15 -23.11 0.27
C ILE A 118 28.11 -21.71 -0.36
N ARG A 119 29.21 -20.99 -0.22
CA ARG A 119 29.45 -19.71 -0.84
C ARG A 119 30.86 -19.64 -1.39
N ASP A 120 31.01 -19.23 -2.64
CA ASP A 120 32.29 -19.11 -3.33
C ASP A 120 33.10 -20.44 -3.26
N LYS A 121 32.43 -21.58 -3.50
CA LYS A 121 32.99 -22.93 -3.45
C LYS A 121 33.50 -23.38 -2.07
N LYS A 122 33.17 -22.63 -1.00
CA LYS A 122 33.53 -22.96 0.39
C LYS A 122 32.30 -23.44 1.16
N LEU A 123 32.41 -24.60 1.79
CA LEU A 123 31.38 -25.10 2.72
C LEU A 123 31.39 -24.26 3.99
N ILE A 124 30.36 -23.46 4.19
CA ILE A 124 30.19 -22.58 5.37
C ILE A 124 29.52 -23.35 6.50
N THR A 125 28.41 -24.07 6.20
CA THR A 125 27.73 -24.91 7.19
C THR A 125 27.33 -26.25 6.55
N SER A 126 27.36 -27.33 7.33
CA SER A 126 26.81 -28.62 6.92
C SER A 126 25.29 -28.66 7.15
N PRO A 127 24.52 -29.57 6.53
CA PRO A 127 23.13 -29.81 6.94
C PRO A 127 23.07 -30.40 8.36
N LEU A 128 21.89 -30.29 8.99
CA LEU A 128 21.62 -31.06 10.21
C LEU A 128 21.41 -32.55 9.87
N PRO A 129 21.82 -33.47 10.77
CA PRO A 129 21.71 -34.92 10.53
C PRO A 129 20.27 -35.41 10.81
N PHE A 130 19.32 -35.08 9.96
CA PHE A 130 17.97 -35.63 10.00
C PHE A 130 17.85 -36.87 9.11
N ASN A 131 17.09 -37.89 9.55
CA ASN A 131 16.94 -39.16 8.83
C ASN A 131 16.43 -39.03 7.40
N ASP A 132 15.51 -38.08 7.15
CA ASP A 132 14.91 -37.85 5.82
C ASP A 132 15.57 -36.68 5.07
N GLY A 133 16.44 -35.92 5.77
CA GLY A 133 17.09 -34.73 5.21
C GLY A 133 16.13 -33.64 4.73
N TYR A 134 16.68 -32.48 4.41
CA TYR A 134 15.99 -31.41 3.73
C TYR A 134 16.57 -31.20 2.33
N PRO A 135 15.72 -30.77 1.35
CA PRO A 135 16.22 -30.42 0.03
C PRO A 135 17.30 -29.35 0.11
N THR A 136 18.35 -29.54 -0.60
CA THR A 136 19.43 -28.58 -0.79
C THR A 136 19.46 -28.20 -2.27
N VAL A 137 19.41 -26.92 -2.52
CA VAL A 137 19.59 -26.36 -3.86
C VAL A 137 21.06 -26.04 -4.05
N SER A 138 21.64 -26.48 -5.14
CA SER A 138 23.06 -26.32 -5.46
C SER A 138 23.25 -25.92 -6.91
N SER A 139 24.11 -24.94 -7.17
CA SER A 139 24.60 -24.65 -8.51
C SER A 139 25.97 -25.34 -8.69
N LEU A 140 26.07 -26.14 -9.72
CA LEU A 140 27.32 -26.83 -10.06
C LEU A 140 28.23 -25.97 -10.93
N SER A 141 29.50 -26.29 -10.99
CA SER A 141 30.50 -25.54 -11.76
C SER A 141 30.23 -25.51 -13.28
N ASP A 142 29.42 -26.45 -13.80
CA ASP A 142 28.95 -26.47 -15.18
C ASP A 142 27.72 -25.58 -15.43
N GLY A 143 27.23 -24.83 -14.38
CA GLY A 143 26.06 -23.98 -14.43
C GLY A 143 24.74 -24.72 -14.21
N SER A 144 24.73 -26.06 -14.10
CA SER A 144 23.51 -26.79 -13.79
C SER A 144 23.08 -26.56 -12.35
N VAL A 145 21.75 -26.63 -12.10
CA VAL A 145 21.17 -26.55 -10.76
C VAL A 145 20.65 -27.94 -10.37
N ASN A 146 21.04 -28.40 -9.20
CA ASN A 146 20.59 -29.65 -8.62
C ASN A 146 19.81 -29.39 -7.31
N ILE A 147 18.75 -30.15 -7.11
CA ILE A 147 17.98 -30.16 -5.85
C ILE A 147 18.03 -31.60 -5.31
N SER A 148 18.78 -31.80 -4.24
CA SER A 148 19.02 -33.13 -3.66
C SER A 148 19.14 -33.04 -2.12
N VAL A 149 19.07 -34.16 -1.46
CA VAL A 149 19.39 -34.27 -0.01
C VAL A 149 20.85 -34.60 0.15
N TRP A 150 21.57 -33.90 1.00
CA TRP A 150 22.96 -34.07 1.27
C TRP A 150 23.21 -34.88 2.54
N ASN A 151 24.14 -35.84 2.48
CA ASN A 151 24.58 -36.68 3.59
C ASN A 151 26.11 -36.59 3.76
N PRO A 152 26.63 -35.45 4.26
CA PRO A 152 28.07 -35.28 4.40
C PRO A 152 28.62 -36.18 5.49
N LYS A 153 29.81 -36.74 5.25
CA LYS A 153 30.61 -37.38 6.26
C LYS A 153 31.83 -36.51 6.56
N ILE A 154 31.88 -35.97 7.77
CA ILE A 154 32.99 -35.12 8.22
C ILE A 154 33.75 -35.88 9.32
N THR A 155 35.05 -36.04 9.11
CA THR A 155 35.88 -36.79 10.01
C THR A 155 37.13 -36.01 10.39
N VAL A 156 37.44 -35.94 11.67
CA VAL A 156 38.70 -35.41 12.16
C VAL A 156 39.52 -36.57 12.75
N TYR A 157 40.78 -36.64 12.39
CA TYR A 157 41.71 -37.57 12.97
C TYR A 157 42.58 -36.88 14.01
N GLY A 158 42.55 -37.41 15.24
CA GLY A 158 43.37 -36.94 16.32
C GLY A 158 44.87 -37.22 16.09
N SER A 159 45.72 -36.69 16.95
CA SER A 159 47.17 -36.84 16.84
C SER A 159 47.64 -38.29 16.91
N ASP A 160 46.84 -39.18 17.48
CA ASP A 160 47.06 -40.61 17.58
C ASP A 160 46.33 -41.44 16.49
N SER A 161 45.80 -40.76 15.47
CA SER A 161 44.97 -41.31 14.43
C SER A 161 43.58 -41.80 14.88
N THR A 162 43.13 -41.46 16.06
CA THR A 162 41.75 -41.70 16.50
C THR A 162 40.78 -40.93 15.61
N GLU A 163 39.80 -41.65 15.09
CA GLU A 163 38.77 -41.07 14.22
C GLU A 163 37.62 -40.44 15.05
N PHE A 164 37.28 -39.20 14.74
CA PHE A 164 36.15 -38.51 15.29
C PHE A 164 35.16 -38.16 14.19
N ASN A 165 34.00 -38.80 14.20
CA ASN A 165 32.91 -38.41 13.32
C ASN A 165 32.30 -37.11 13.80
N VAL A 166 32.50 -36.04 13.04
CA VAL A 166 31.96 -34.70 13.33
C VAL A 166 30.48 -34.68 12.96
N VAL A 167 29.67 -34.26 13.92
CA VAL A 167 28.21 -34.23 13.72
C VAL A 167 27.78 -33.11 12.76
N VAL A 168 28.35 -31.91 12.95
CA VAL A 168 28.03 -30.75 12.13
C VAL A 168 29.22 -29.77 12.04
N LEU A 169 29.18 -28.94 10.99
CA LEU A 169 30.07 -27.81 10.80
C LEU A 169 29.29 -26.50 11.01
N ASN A 170 29.85 -25.64 11.88
CA ASN A 170 29.32 -24.30 12.17
C ASN A 170 27.87 -24.28 12.70
N LYS A 171 27.52 -25.28 13.51
CA LYS A 171 26.26 -25.36 14.27
C LYS A 171 26.50 -25.89 15.67
N THR A 172 25.83 -25.35 16.67
CA THR A 172 26.00 -25.80 18.04
C THR A 172 24.89 -26.73 18.55
N SER A 173 23.87 -27.01 17.71
CA SER A 173 22.73 -27.88 18.07
C SER A 173 23.14 -29.29 18.52
N SER A 174 24.26 -29.78 18.06
CA SER A 174 24.69 -31.20 18.18
C SER A 174 25.93 -31.36 19.04
N ILE A 175 26.39 -30.29 19.67
CA ILE A 175 27.58 -30.29 20.50
C ILE A 175 27.50 -31.31 21.67
N GLU A 176 26.29 -31.67 22.10
CA GLU A 176 26.00 -32.67 23.13
C GLU A 176 26.03 -34.11 22.54
N TRP A 177 25.93 -34.27 21.22
CA TRP A 177 25.87 -35.60 20.56
C TRP A 177 27.24 -36.11 20.11
N GLY A 178 28.14 -35.18 19.86
CA GLY A 178 29.51 -35.50 19.43
C GLY A 178 30.30 -34.22 19.11
N PRO A 179 31.44 -34.39 18.44
CA PRO A 179 32.30 -33.28 18.07
C PRO A 179 31.64 -32.41 17.01
N THR A 180 31.79 -31.11 17.15
CA THR A 180 31.36 -30.08 16.22
C THR A 180 32.56 -29.23 15.82
N ILE A 181 32.69 -28.90 14.54
CA ILE A 181 33.73 -27.98 14.07
C ILE A 181 33.13 -26.57 13.98
N LEU A 182 33.84 -25.58 14.52
CA LEU A 182 33.50 -24.16 14.46
C LEU A 182 34.64 -23.41 13.79
N THR A 183 34.36 -22.70 12.70
CA THR A 183 35.30 -21.85 11.97
C THR A 183 35.01 -20.38 12.24
N SER A 184 35.86 -19.49 11.77
CA SER A 184 35.60 -18.02 11.81
C SER A 184 34.30 -17.58 11.11
N ASP A 185 33.75 -18.39 10.19
CA ASP A 185 32.42 -18.16 9.58
C ASP A 185 31.27 -18.33 10.59
N TRP A 186 31.46 -19.15 11.65
CA TRP A 186 30.45 -19.33 12.68
C TRP A 186 30.32 -18.09 13.57
N ASN A 187 31.43 -17.67 14.16
CA ASN A 187 31.55 -16.49 15.04
C ASN A 187 33.04 -16.17 15.24
N LYS A 188 33.36 -14.99 15.78
CA LYS A 188 34.72 -14.59 16.12
C LYS A 188 35.32 -15.43 17.29
N THR A 189 34.44 -15.92 18.17
CA THR A 189 34.89 -16.68 19.37
C THR A 189 34.08 -17.96 19.52
N SER A 190 34.71 -18.98 20.11
CA SER A 190 34.09 -20.26 20.46
C SER A 190 33.03 -20.11 21.56
N PRO A 191 32.12 -21.10 21.76
CA PRO A 191 31.15 -21.06 22.85
C PRO A 191 31.78 -20.93 24.25
N GLY A 192 32.88 -21.66 24.54
CA GLY A 192 33.46 -21.76 25.85
C GLY A 192 32.55 -22.40 26.89
N TYR A 193 33.00 -22.44 28.13
CA TYR A 193 32.21 -22.93 29.25
C TYR A 193 31.06 -21.96 29.56
N THR A 194 29.86 -22.49 29.60
CA THR A 194 28.64 -21.75 29.99
C THR A 194 28.09 -22.32 31.32
N ALA A 195 27.17 -23.26 31.28
CA ALA A 195 26.67 -24.03 32.41
C ALA A 195 26.88 -25.54 32.24
N LYS A 196 27.43 -25.95 31.07
CA LYS A 196 27.69 -27.32 30.70
C LYS A 196 29.18 -27.49 30.47
N ASP A 197 29.72 -28.67 30.89
CA ASP A 197 31.08 -29.03 30.63
C ASP A 197 31.35 -29.09 29.12
N ILE A 198 32.48 -28.59 28.68
CA ILE A 198 32.90 -28.53 27.31
C ILE A 198 34.40 -28.79 27.18
N VAL A 199 34.79 -29.52 26.14
CA VAL A 199 36.17 -29.60 25.67
C VAL A 199 36.23 -28.91 24.30
N GLU A 200 37.21 -28.03 24.16
CA GLU A 200 37.52 -27.31 22.92
C GLU A 200 38.97 -27.59 22.54
N VAL A 201 39.22 -27.95 21.29
CA VAL A 201 40.55 -28.12 20.73
C VAL A 201 40.72 -27.06 19.63
N VAL A 202 41.67 -26.16 19.86
CA VAL A 202 41.99 -25.08 18.91
C VAL A 202 43.03 -25.60 17.91
N ILE A 203 42.68 -25.55 16.62
CA ILE A 203 43.56 -26.00 15.53
C ILE A 203 43.98 -24.75 14.72
N VAL A 204 45.28 -24.63 14.47
CA VAL A 204 45.89 -23.59 13.63
C VAL A 204 46.78 -24.29 12.63
N ASP A 205 46.61 -23.99 11.33
CA ASP A 205 47.44 -24.61 10.27
C ASP A 205 47.52 -26.17 10.34
N ASN A 206 46.39 -26.82 10.69
CA ASN A 206 46.28 -28.27 10.93
C ASN A 206 47.15 -28.79 12.09
N ILE A 207 47.52 -27.95 13.03
CA ILE A 207 48.27 -28.32 14.25
C ILE A 207 47.41 -27.97 15.46
N VAL A 208 47.37 -28.83 16.46
CA VAL A 208 46.75 -28.55 17.77
C VAL A 208 47.47 -27.39 18.45
N SER A 209 46.82 -26.24 18.54
CA SER A 209 47.39 -25.07 19.24
C SER A 209 47.10 -25.09 20.73
N GLU A 210 45.90 -25.53 21.12
CA GLU A 210 45.49 -25.58 22.55
C GLU A 210 44.42 -26.65 22.76
N VAL A 211 44.46 -27.34 23.90
CA VAL A 211 43.39 -28.24 24.37
C VAL A 211 42.78 -27.67 25.65
N ARG A 212 41.52 -27.36 25.60
CA ARG A 212 40.82 -26.54 26.63
C ARG A 212 39.69 -27.36 27.26
N LYS A 213 39.60 -27.40 28.55
CA LYS A 213 38.46 -28.00 29.26
C LYS A 213 37.84 -26.96 30.19
N ASN A 214 36.54 -26.69 29.99
CA ASN A 214 35.78 -25.77 30.85
C ASN A 214 36.43 -24.37 30.99
N GLN A 215 36.98 -23.86 29.89
CA GLN A 215 37.61 -22.54 29.83
C GLN A 215 36.61 -21.50 29.23
N PRO A 216 36.77 -20.20 29.50
CA PRO A 216 36.02 -19.17 28.78
C PRO A 216 36.18 -19.27 27.28
N SER A 217 35.26 -18.69 26.48
CA SER A 217 35.36 -18.62 25.02
C SER A 217 36.72 -18.11 24.56
N THR A 218 37.20 -18.63 23.44
CA THR A 218 38.46 -18.27 22.80
C THR A 218 38.27 -17.81 21.38
N ILE A 219 39.22 -17.06 20.83
CA ILE A 219 39.18 -16.62 19.43
C ILE A 219 39.28 -17.86 18.53
N ILE A 220 38.38 -17.93 17.55
CA ILE A 220 38.46 -18.93 16.47
C ILE A 220 39.48 -18.42 15.43
N PRO A 221 40.54 -19.18 15.15
CA PRO A 221 41.57 -18.71 14.20
C PRO A 221 41.06 -18.68 12.78
N GLU A 222 41.46 -17.65 12.01
CA GLU A 222 41.08 -17.52 10.59
C GLU A 222 41.66 -18.63 9.70
N ASN A 223 42.90 -19.08 10.02
CA ASN A 223 43.60 -20.19 9.33
C ASN A 223 43.44 -21.51 10.09
N GLY A 224 42.28 -21.70 10.74
CA GLY A 224 42.02 -22.91 11.52
C GLY A 224 40.56 -23.06 11.95
N TYR A 225 40.37 -23.82 13.02
CA TYR A 225 39.02 -24.10 13.52
C TYR A 225 39.10 -24.55 15.00
N VAL A 226 37.93 -24.59 15.65
CA VAL A 226 37.80 -25.17 17.00
C VAL A 226 36.93 -26.44 16.89
N ILE A 227 37.42 -27.54 17.43
CA ILE A 227 36.64 -28.76 17.64
C ILE A 227 36.05 -28.67 19.03
N ALA A 228 34.74 -28.71 19.16
CA ALA A 228 34.06 -28.57 20.44
C ALA A 228 33.10 -29.72 20.70
N SER A 229 33.02 -30.21 21.93
CA SER A 229 32.00 -31.18 22.35
C SER A 229 31.69 -31.01 23.84
N SER A 230 30.40 -31.19 24.18
CA SER A 230 29.92 -31.37 25.55
C SER A 230 29.42 -32.79 25.84
N ASN A 231 29.62 -33.74 24.92
CA ASN A 231 29.35 -35.15 25.15
C ASN A 231 30.44 -35.77 26.02
N ALA A 232 30.09 -36.33 27.16
CA ALA A 232 31.04 -36.80 28.15
C ALA A 232 32.07 -37.82 27.60
N SER A 233 31.63 -38.81 26.80
CA SER A 233 32.53 -39.82 26.20
C SER A 233 33.44 -39.18 25.16
N THR A 234 32.90 -38.32 24.33
CA THR A 234 33.68 -37.60 23.31
C THR A 234 34.68 -36.66 23.91
N MET A 235 34.34 -35.95 24.99
CA MET A 235 35.25 -35.04 25.73
C MET A 235 36.45 -35.82 26.25
N GLU A 236 36.22 -37.01 26.85
CA GLU A 236 37.30 -37.87 27.37
C GLU A 236 38.22 -38.33 26.24
N GLN A 237 37.65 -38.77 25.13
CA GLN A 237 38.44 -39.20 23.95
C GLN A 237 39.23 -38.01 23.37
N MET A 238 38.63 -36.82 23.23
CA MET A 238 39.32 -35.64 22.72
C MET A 238 40.53 -35.26 23.61
N LEU A 239 40.40 -35.27 24.94
CA LEU A 239 41.49 -34.98 25.88
C LEU A 239 42.65 -36.00 25.76
N ASN A 240 42.35 -37.20 25.38
CA ASN A 240 43.36 -38.28 25.20
C ASN A 240 44.03 -38.20 23.82
N SER A 241 43.33 -37.91 22.76
CA SER A 241 43.79 -38.05 21.34
C SER A 241 44.35 -36.75 20.76
N PHE A 242 44.02 -35.58 21.27
CA PHE A 242 44.60 -34.34 20.79
C PHE A 242 45.72 -33.87 21.74
N LYS A 243 46.87 -33.59 21.17
CA LYS A 243 48.07 -33.12 21.94
C LYS A 243 48.61 -31.85 21.27
N GLU A 244 48.89 -30.84 22.10
CA GLU A 244 49.44 -29.56 21.62
C GLU A 244 50.71 -29.76 20.79
N GLY A 245 50.86 -29.04 19.70
CA GLY A 245 51.96 -29.14 18.75
C GLY A 245 51.92 -30.33 17.81
N GLN A 246 50.93 -31.21 17.89
CA GLN A 246 50.80 -32.39 17.01
C GLN A 246 49.84 -32.08 15.83
N PRO A 247 50.10 -32.72 14.67
CA PRO A 247 49.24 -32.54 13.49
C PRO A 247 47.89 -33.25 13.66
N VAL A 248 46.86 -32.67 12.99
CA VAL A 248 45.55 -33.27 12.84
C VAL A 248 45.15 -33.21 11.37
N SER A 249 44.21 -34.04 10.95
CA SER A 249 43.68 -33.99 9.61
C SER A 249 42.14 -33.93 9.65
N LEU A 250 41.60 -33.14 8.79
CA LEU A 250 40.15 -33.00 8.58
C LEU A 250 39.81 -33.54 7.18
N ASN A 251 38.86 -34.48 7.11
CA ASN A 251 38.34 -35.03 5.90
C ASN A 251 36.82 -34.68 5.78
N ILE A 252 36.41 -34.14 4.66
CA ILE A 252 35.01 -33.84 4.36
C ILE A 252 34.65 -34.58 3.09
N GLU A 253 33.83 -35.61 3.24
CA GLU A 253 33.28 -36.38 2.13
C GLU A 253 31.86 -35.92 1.87
N LEU A 254 31.57 -35.50 0.64
CA LEU A 254 30.24 -35.16 0.13
C LEU A 254 29.95 -36.08 -1.05
N ASP A 255 28.67 -36.19 -1.43
CA ASP A 255 28.26 -36.92 -2.64
C ASP A 255 28.85 -36.34 -3.95
N PHE A 256 29.49 -35.17 -3.84
CA PHE A 256 30.21 -34.44 -4.89
C PHE A 256 31.37 -33.66 -4.25
N SER A 257 32.31 -33.18 -5.04
CA SER A 257 33.33 -32.27 -4.55
C SER A 257 32.76 -30.89 -4.22
N PRO A 258 33.00 -30.31 -3.01
CA PRO A 258 32.59 -28.96 -2.72
C PRO A 258 33.10 -27.92 -3.73
N GLU A 259 34.27 -28.20 -4.34
CA GLU A 259 34.88 -27.35 -5.38
C GLU A 259 34.05 -27.32 -6.67
N ASP A 260 33.21 -28.34 -6.89
CA ASP A 260 32.29 -28.40 -8.04
C ASP A 260 30.98 -27.70 -7.80
N VAL A 261 30.78 -27.12 -6.59
CA VAL A 261 29.57 -26.40 -6.21
C VAL A 261 29.88 -24.92 -6.03
N ASN A 262 29.32 -24.07 -6.86
CA ASN A 262 29.50 -22.64 -6.76
C ASN A 262 28.83 -22.06 -5.49
N TRP A 263 27.56 -22.44 -5.29
CA TRP A 263 26.77 -22.05 -4.11
C TRP A 263 25.72 -23.13 -3.80
N SER A 264 25.32 -23.14 -2.53
CA SER A 264 24.18 -23.96 -2.09
C SER A 264 23.46 -23.35 -0.90
N PHE A 265 22.18 -23.68 -0.74
CA PHE A 265 21.36 -23.36 0.41
C PHE A 265 20.30 -24.43 0.66
N GLY A 266 19.86 -24.54 1.92
CA GLY A 266 18.80 -25.47 2.31
C GLY A 266 17.41 -24.92 2.01
N ALA A 267 16.44 -25.84 1.92
CA ALA A 267 15.02 -25.54 1.75
C ALA A 267 14.15 -26.55 2.52
N LEU A 268 12.86 -26.27 2.71
CA LEU A 268 11.96 -27.19 3.43
C LEU A 268 11.44 -28.31 2.54
N ASN A 269 10.80 -27.96 1.44
CA ASN A 269 10.11 -28.88 0.56
C ASN A 269 10.43 -28.61 -0.91
N TYR A 270 10.46 -29.67 -1.70
CA TYR A 270 10.47 -29.63 -3.15
C TYR A 270 9.01 -29.56 -3.62
N ILE A 271 8.53 -28.36 -4.02
CA ILE A 271 7.11 -28.10 -4.29
C ILE A 271 6.72 -28.21 -5.76
N VAL A 272 7.67 -27.98 -6.70
CA VAL A 272 7.47 -28.18 -8.15
C VAL A 272 8.61 -29.04 -8.66
N LYS A 273 8.28 -30.15 -9.31
CA LYS A 273 9.24 -31.05 -9.93
C LYS A 273 8.83 -31.35 -11.37
N ASP A 274 9.77 -31.19 -12.30
CA ASP A 274 9.56 -31.48 -13.73
C ASP A 274 8.32 -30.76 -14.30
N GLY A 275 8.10 -29.49 -13.89
CA GLY A 275 6.99 -28.63 -14.30
C GLY A 275 5.63 -29.03 -13.72
N ARG A 276 5.60 -29.86 -12.67
CA ARG A 276 4.38 -30.31 -12.01
C ARG A 276 4.45 -30.10 -10.51
N GLU A 277 3.29 -29.93 -9.88
CA GLU A 277 3.18 -29.94 -8.43
C GLU A 277 3.75 -31.27 -7.87
N ASN A 278 4.64 -31.18 -6.89
CA ASN A 278 5.24 -32.30 -6.22
C ASN A 278 4.47 -32.65 -4.95
N GLU A 279 4.46 -33.93 -4.56
CA GLU A 279 3.87 -34.34 -3.29
C GLU A 279 4.66 -33.73 -2.11
N ILE A 280 3.96 -33.02 -1.22
CA ILE A 280 4.57 -32.31 -0.12
C ILE A 280 4.51 -33.19 1.14
N SER A 281 5.66 -33.68 1.59
CA SER A 281 5.78 -34.57 2.73
C SER A 281 5.59 -33.89 4.08
N SER A 282 5.95 -32.60 4.18
CA SER A 282 5.83 -31.79 5.41
C SER A 282 5.02 -30.53 5.14
N GLN A 283 3.74 -30.56 5.46
CA GLN A 283 2.82 -29.45 5.20
C GLN A 283 2.72 -28.51 6.41
N VAL A 284 3.00 -27.22 6.17
CA VAL A 284 2.51 -26.15 7.03
C VAL A 284 1.12 -25.76 6.51
N LEU A 285 0.08 -26.25 7.20
CA LEU A 285 -1.30 -26.09 6.77
C LEU A 285 -1.76 -24.63 6.78
N GLY A 286 -2.69 -24.31 5.87
CA GLY A 286 -3.33 -23.00 5.77
C GLY A 286 -2.60 -22.01 4.85
N ALA A 287 -3.29 -20.88 4.60
CA ALA A 287 -2.75 -19.78 3.83
C ALA A 287 -1.86 -18.90 4.73
N HIS A 288 -0.62 -18.76 4.35
CA HIS A 288 0.40 -18.02 5.11
C HIS A 288 1.27 -17.17 4.16
N PRO A 289 2.03 -16.19 4.69
CA PRO A 289 3.16 -15.64 3.94
C PRO A 289 4.11 -16.76 3.52
N ARG A 290 4.57 -16.72 2.27
CA ARG A 290 5.42 -17.76 1.69
C ARG A 290 6.62 -17.15 0.98
N THR A 291 7.71 -17.92 0.98
CA THR A 291 8.88 -17.66 0.16
C THR A 291 9.21 -18.93 -0.64
N ALA A 292 9.49 -18.79 -1.92
CA ALA A 292 9.90 -19.88 -2.79
C ALA A 292 11.03 -19.45 -3.72
N ILE A 293 11.83 -20.41 -4.15
CA ILE A 293 12.85 -20.25 -5.17
C ILE A 293 12.67 -21.35 -6.21
N GLY A 294 12.67 -20.98 -7.47
CA GLY A 294 12.51 -21.91 -8.59
C GLY A 294 13.43 -21.59 -9.75
N PHE A 295 13.50 -22.54 -10.69
CA PHE A 295 14.32 -22.47 -11.89
C PHE A 295 13.48 -22.91 -13.08
N ASN A 296 13.70 -22.27 -14.24
CA ASN A 296 13.11 -22.71 -15.49
C ASN A 296 13.70 -24.06 -15.94
N LYS A 297 13.14 -24.63 -17.01
CA LYS A 297 13.52 -25.97 -17.48
C LYS A 297 15.00 -26.12 -17.82
N ASP A 298 15.60 -25.10 -18.39
CA ASP A 298 16.96 -25.13 -18.90
C ASP A 298 17.97 -24.59 -17.86
N ASN A 299 17.50 -24.27 -16.63
CA ASN A 299 18.29 -23.65 -15.55
C ASN A 299 18.95 -22.32 -15.95
N THR A 300 18.37 -21.61 -16.91
CA THR A 300 18.88 -20.32 -17.37
C THR A 300 18.29 -19.14 -16.60
N GLU A 301 17.22 -19.36 -15.84
CA GLU A 301 16.55 -18.34 -15.05
C GLU A 301 16.27 -18.84 -13.63
N MET A 302 16.57 -18.01 -12.65
CA MET A 302 16.15 -18.18 -11.26
C MET A 302 14.97 -17.26 -10.95
N ILE A 303 13.94 -17.82 -10.32
CA ILE A 303 12.71 -17.11 -9.94
C ILE A 303 12.58 -17.17 -8.43
N MET A 304 12.68 -16.02 -7.77
CA MET A 304 12.50 -15.89 -6.32
C MET A 304 11.15 -15.21 -6.05
N VAL A 305 10.35 -15.78 -5.16
CA VAL A 305 8.98 -15.31 -4.91
C VAL A 305 8.75 -15.13 -3.43
N THR A 306 8.11 -14.01 -3.07
CA THR A 306 7.45 -13.84 -1.78
C THR A 306 5.96 -13.55 -1.97
N ILE A 307 5.13 -14.15 -1.13
CA ILE A 307 3.68 -13.92 -1.10
C ILE A 307 3.32 -13.40 0.28
N ASP A 308 2.68 -12.24 0.33
CA ASP A 308 2.20 -11.65 1.57
C ASP A 308 1.01 -12.42 2.14
N GLY A 309 0.84 -12.38 3.44
CA GLY A 309 -0.28 -13.02 4.13
C GLY A 309 -0.32 -12.66 5.61
N ARG A 310 -1.31 -13.20 6.34
CA ARG A 310 -1.60 -12.79 7.71
C ARG A 310 -1.86 -11.29 7.83
N HIS A 311 -2.34 -10.70 6.75
CA HIS A 311 -2.66 -9.29 6.64
C HIS A 311 -4.13 -9.13 6.30
N ARG A 312 -4.78 -8.03 6.74
CA ARG A 312 -6.20 -7.80 6.47
C ARG A 312 -6.52 -7.77 4.97
N ASP A 313 -5.57 -7.31 4.15
CA ASP A 313 -5.75 -7.07 2.72
C ASP A 313 -5.24 -8.22 1.84
N TYR A 314 -4.47 -9.17 2.39
CA TYR A 314 -3.85 -10.26 1.63
C TYR A 314 -3.96 -11.60 2.35
N VAL A 315 -4.53 -12.57 1.64
CA VAL A 315 -4.89 -13.87 2.22
C VAL A 315 -3.71 -14.81 2.45
N GLY A 316 -2.59 -14.61 1.75
CA GLY A 316 -1.48 -15.56 1.74
C GLY A 316 -1.72 -16.72 0.79
N ALA A 317 -0.85 -17.74 0.85
CA ALA A 317 -0.95 -18.93 0.01
C ALA A 317 -0.77 -20.23 0.80
N LYS A 318 -1.52 -21.28 0.42
CA LYS A 318 -1.21 -22.66 0.78
C LYS A 318 0.04 -23.11 -0.01
N GLN A 319 0.69 -24.19 0.42
CA GLN A 319 1.86 -24.70 -0.29
C GLN A 319 1.53 -25.19 -1.71
N THR A 320 0.35 -25.76 -1.92
CA THR A 320 -0.14 -26.16 -3.24
C THR A 320 -0.43 -24.96 -4.15
N GLU A 321 -0.99 -23.87 -3.59
CA GLU A 321 -1.19 -22.62 -4.30
C GLU A 321 0.15 -21.96 -4.66
N LEU A 322 1.15 -22.02 -3.75
CA LEU A 322 2.50 -21.56 -4.02
C LEU A 322 3.15 -22.36 -5.17
N ALA A 323 2.98 -23.69 -5.18
CA ALA A 323 3.48 -24.54 -6.27
C ALA A 323 2.85 -24.15 -7.61
N GLN A 324 1.53 -23.93 -7.66
CA GLN A 324 0.84 -23.49 -8.88
C GLN A 324 1.32 -22.10 -9.33
N ILE A 325 1.49 -21.16 -8.41
CA ILE A 325 2.04 -19.82 -8.72
C ILE A 325 3.44 -19.92 -9.30
N MET A 326 4.31 -20.79 -8.73
CA MET A 326 5.65 -21.01 -9.27
C MET A 326 5.62 -21.59 -10.69
N ILE A 327 4.71 -22.53 -10.97
CA ILE A 327 4.50 -23.10 -12.32
C ILE A 327 4.03 -22.00 -13.28
N ASP A 328 3.05 -21.19 -12.89
CA ASP A 328 2.51 -20.09 -13.70
C ASP A 328 3.59 -19.05 -14.03
N LEU A 329 4.54 -18.83 -13.12
CA LEU A 329 5.70 -17.95 -13.31
C LEU A 329 6.82 -18.58 -14.17
N GLY A 330 6.67 -19.83 -14.57
CA GLY A 330 7.62 -20.54 -15.44
C GLY A 330 8.62 -21.45 -14.73
N ALA A 331 8.48 -21.70 -13.44
CA ALA A 331 9.36 -22.61 -12.74
C ALA A 331 9.11 -24.08 -13.18
N TYR A 332 10.17 -24.76 -13.56
CA TYR A 332 10.17 -26.19 -13.86
C TYR A 332 10.49 -27.00 -12.61
N ASN A 333 11.40 -26.48 -11.77
CA ASN A 333 11.71 -26.99 -10.45
C ASN A 333 11.62 -25.86 -9.43
N ALA A 334 11.02 -26.09 -8.25
CA ALA A 334 10.94 -25.09 -7.19
C ALA A 334 10.90 -25.69 -5.79
N VAL A 335 11.47 -24.95 -4.85
CA VAL A 335 11.50 -25.29 -3.42
C VAL A 335 10.81 -24.22 -2.58
N ASN A 336 10.21 -24.64 -1.46
CA ASN A 336 9.66 -23.75 -0.45
C ASN A 336 10.74 -23.40 0.57
N MET A 337 10.95 -22.11 0.79
CA MET A 337 11.87 -21.57 1.78
C MET A 337 11.14 -21.33 3.12
N ASP A 338 11.82 -20.73 4.13
CA ASP A 338 11.17 -20.32 5.36
C ASP A 338 10.09 -19.26 5.08
N GLY A 339 8.97 -19.40 5.77
CA GLY A 339 7.76 -18.61 5.54
C GLY A 339 7.31 -17.84 6.77
N GLY A 340 6.04 -17.43 6.74
CA GLY A 340 5.43 -16.72 7.85
C GLY A 340 6.11 -15.39 8.14
N GLY A 341 6.51 -15.15 9.38
CA GLY A 341 7.17 -13.91 9.78
C GLY A 341 8.58 -13.71 9.20
N SER A 342 9.19 -14.77 8.65
CA SER A 342 10.51 -14.71 7.99
C SER A 342 10.40 -14.24 6.54
N THR A 343 9.21 -14.36 5.90
CA THR A 343 8.98 -13.95 4.51
C THR A 343 9.36 -12.49 4.33
N THR A 344 10.44 -12.26 3.60
CA THR A 344 10.98 -10.92 3.32
C THR A 344 11.67 -10.92 1.96
N MET A 345 11.40 -9.90 1.17
CA MET A 345 12.13 -9.60 -0.07
C MET A 345 12.63 -8.16 0.00
N GLY A 346 13.90 -7.96 -0.23
CA GLY A 346 14.53 -6.64 -0.27
C GLY A 346 15.15 -6.37 -1.63
N VAL A 347 15.07 -5.13 -2.11
CA VAL A 347 15.59 -4.66 -3.39
C VAL A 347 16.29 -3.33 -3.22
N ASP A 348 17.48 -3.19 -3.78
CA ASP A 348 18.19 -1.92 -3.92
C ASP A 348 17.98 -1.36 -5.34
N PHE A 349 16.87 -0.61 -5.52
CA PHE A 349 16.47 -0.07 -6.82
C PHE A 349 17.46 0.92 -7.44
N LEU A 350 18.23 1.61 -6.60
CA LEU A 350 19.13 2.68 -7.03
C LEU A 350 20.62 2.31 -6.88
N ARG A 351 20.91 1.10 -6.43
CA ARG A 351 22.27 0.62 -6.15
C ARG A 351 23.10 1.55 -5.25
N ASN A 352 22.45 2.18 -4.30
CA ASN A 352 23.03 3.12 -3.35
C ASN A 352 22.96 2.64 -1.89
N ALA A 353 22.78 1.34 -1.69
CA ALA A 353 22.59 0.68 -0.41
C ALA A 353 21.34 1.14 0.38
N ASN A 354 20.37 1.75 -0.29
CA ASN A 354 19.04 2.05 0.26
C ASN A 354 18.07 0.91 -0.09
N VAL A 355 18.14 -0.16 0.68
CA VAL A 355 17.31 -1.35 0.45
C VAL A 355 15.86 -1.07 0.82
N THR A 356 14.96 -1.34 -0.13
CA THR A 356 13.53 -1.30 0.09
C THR A 356 13.01 -2.71 0.34
N VAL A 357 12.32 -2.93 1.46
CA VAL A 357 11.54 -4.15 1.67
C VAL A 357 10.25 -4.02 0.87
N VAL A 358 10.09 -4.85 -0.16
CA VAL A 358 9.01 -4.70 -1.16
C VAL A 358 7.75 -5.47 -0.82
N ASN A 359 7.84 -6.47 0.05
CA ASN A 359 6.70 -7.20 0.60
C ASN A 359 6.25 -6.60 1.94
N ILE A 360 5.14 -7.07 2.50
CA ILE A 360 4.61 -6.67 3.81
C ILE A 360 4.97 -7.74 4.85
N PRO A 361 6.00 -7.50 5.70
CA PRO A 361 6.35 -8.45 6.74
C PRO A 361 5.20 -8.68 7.73
N SER A 362 4.78 -9.92 7.91
CA SER A 362 3.61 -10.27 8.74
C SER A 362 3.78 -10.01 10.24
N ASP A 363 5.01 -9.78 10.70
CA ASP A 363 5.32 -9.39 12.08
C ASP A 363 5.24 -7.85 12.28
N GLY A 364 4.80 -7.08 11.26
CA GLY A 364 4.78 -5.62 11.24
C GLY A 364 6.16 -4.97 11.08
N ARG A 365 7.20 -5.77 10.99
CA ARG A 365 8.61 -5.38 10.75
C ARG A 365 9.39 -6.59 10.23
N GLU A 366 10.55 -6.35 9.64
CA GLU A 366 11.46 -7.44 9.30
C GLU A 366 11.83 -8.28 10.52
N ARG A 367 11.74 -9.61 10.38
CA ARG A 367 12.27 -10.56 11.35
C ARG A 367 13.77 -10.71 11.15
N LYS A 368 14.53 -10.79 12.25
CA LYS A 368 15.93 -11.23 12.18
C LYS A 368 15.97 -12.71 11.83
N ILE A 369 16.63 -13.05 10.73
CA ILE A 369 16.77 -14.39 10.15
C ILE A 369 18.22 -14.83 10.12
N ALA A 370 18.47 -16.12 9.93
CA ALA A 370 19.83 -16.67 9.93
C ALA A 370 20.52 -16.53 8.57
N SER A 371 19.75 -16.57 7.47
CA SER A 371 20.30 -16.48 6.11
C SER A 371 19.30 -15.88 5.13
N GLY A 372 19.81 -15.39 4.00
CA GLY A 372 19.07 -15.01 2.81
C GLY A 372 19.73 -15.61 1.56
N VAL A 373 19.03 -15.47 0.42
CA VAL A 373 19.59 -15.80 -0.91
C VAL A 373 19.62 -14.49 -1.70
N GLY A 374 20.82 -14.01 -2.00
CA GLY A 374 21.08 -12.76 -2.69
C GLY A 374 21.40 -12.95 -4.17
N VAL A 375 20.93 -12.00 -4.98
CA VAL A 375 21.30 -11.83 -6.38
C VAL A 375 22.25 -10.65 -6.46
N PHE A 376 23.37 -10.86 -7.12
CA PHE A 376 24.43 -9.88 -7.32
C PHE A 376 24.58 -9.59 -8.81
N ASN A 377 25.07 -8.41 -9.06
CA ASN A 377 25.36 -7.99 -10.43
C ASN A 377 26.68 -7.24 -10.44
N ASN A 378 27.67 -7.83 -11.09
CA ASN A 378 29.06 -7.37 -11.10
C ASN A 378 29.43 -6.68 -12.43
N TYR A 379 28.46 -6.02 -13.10
CA TYR A 379 28.76 -5.27 -14.32
C TYR A 379 29.86 -4.24 -14.07
N PRO A 380 30.74 -4.03 -15.05
CA PRO A 380 31.72 -2.96 -14.94
C PRO A 380 31.04 -1.59 -14.91
N ASP A 381 31.68 -0.63 -14.24
CA ASP A 381 31.20 0.74 -14.25
C ASP A 381 31.22 1.31 -15.67
N SER A 382 30.12 1.95 -16.06
CA SER A 382 29.99 2.60 -17.37
C SER A 382 29.08 3.83 -17.22
N ASP A 383 29.57 4.96 -17.73
CA ASP A 383 28.84 6.22 -17.79
C ASP A 383 28.20 6.45 -19.19
N ILE A 384 28.25 5.45 -20.07
CA ILE A 384 27.71 5.55 -21.42
C ILE A 384 26.18 5.41 -21.35
N VAL A 385 25.48 6.47 -21.75
CA VAL A 385 24.01 6.40 -21.86
C VAL A 385 23.65 5.56 -23.08
N ASP A 386 22.94 4.45 -22.86
CA ASP A 386 22.47 3.54 -23.90
C ASP A 386 20.95 3.60 -24.07
N LYS A 387 20.22 3.90 -22.99
CA LYS A 387 18.75 3.92 -22.99
C LYS A 387 18.22 5.11 -22.21
N ILE A 388 17.09 5.63 -22.68
CA ILE A 388 16.30 6.66 -22.00
C ILE A 388 14.88 6.12 -21.80
N GLU A 389 14.36 6.22 -20.59
CA GLU A 389 12.94 6.05 -20.30
C GLU A 389 12.30 7.39 -20.02
N ILE A 390 11.14 7.62 -20.62
CA ILE A 390 10.36 8.84 -20.46
C ILE A 390 9.05 8.52 -19.75
N GLU A 391 8.82 9.21 -18.65
CA GLU A 391 7.54 9.24 -17.94
C GLU A 391 6.91 10.62 -18.12
N ALA A 392 5.59 10.68 -18.25
CA ALA A 392 4.86 11.94 -18.23
C ALA A 392 3.97 12.01 -16.99
N SER A 393 3.82 13.20 -16.42
CA SER A 393 2.88 13.41 -15.31
C SER A 393 1.44 13.05 -15.73
N GLN A 394 1.11 13.27 -17.00
CA GLN A 394 -0.15 12.86 -17.63
C GLN A 394 0.12 12.41 -19.08
N ASN A 395 -0.45 11.26 -19.47
CA ASN A 395 -0.34 10.75 -20.85
C ASN A 395 -1.50 11.24 -21.76
N THR A 396 -2.52 11.87 -21.17
CA THR A 396 -3.61 12.54 -21.87
C THR A 396 -3.73 13.95 -21.32
N VAL A 397 -3.72 14.93 -22.22
CA VAL A 397 -3.74 16.36 -21.86
C VAL A 397 -4.62 17.13 -22.84
N PHE A 398 -5.15 18.27 -22.42
CA PHE A 398 -5.82 19.17 -23.35
C PHE A 398 -4.81 20.00 -24.14
N ASN A 399 -5.19 20.33 -25.39
CA ASN A 399 -4.49 21.35 -26.14
C ASN A 399 -4.41 22.66 -25.31
N LYS A 400 -3.30 23.39 -25.43
CA LYS A 400 -2.97 24.60 -24.62
C LYS A 400 -2.72 24.34 -23.12
N THR A 401 -2.61 23.12 -22.68
CA THR A 401 -2.07 22.79 -21.34
C THR A 401 -0.63 22.30 -21.48
N GLU A 402 -0.17 21.51 -20.52
CA GLU A 402 1.17 20.91 -20.56
C GLU A 402 1.24 19.62 -19.76
N THR A 403 2.28 18.81 -20.03
CA THR A 403 2.65 17.69 -19.17
C THR A 403 4.16 17.69 -18.92
N GLN A 404 4.54 17.45 -17.66
CA GLN A 404 5.94 17.34 -17.26
C GLN A 404 6.49 15.99 -17.69
N LEU A 405 7.65 15.99 -18.32
CA LEU A 405 8.40 14.79 -18.68
C LEU A 405 9.50 14.54 -17.64
N LYS A 406 9.58 13.32 -17.15
CA LYS A 406 10.67 12.85 -16.32
C LYS A 406 11.49 11.84 -17.10
N LEU A 407 12.78 12.03 -17.13
CA LEU A 407 13.72 11.16 -17.83
C LEU A 407 14.47 10.29 -16.82
N LYS A 408 14.68 9.05 -17.20
CA LYS A 408 15.58 8.12 -16.54
C LYS A 408 16.59 7.65 -17.57
N PHE A 409 17.84 7.67 -17.21
CA PHE A 409 18.96 7.29 -18.07
C PHE A 409 19.56 6.00 -17.57
N PHE A 410 19.92 5.12 -18.48
CA PHE A 410 20.53 3.83 -18.17
C PHE A 410 21.72 3.60 -19.08
N ASN A 411 22.75 2.94 -18.54
CA ASN A 411 23.85 2.44 -19.35
C ASN A 411 23.47 1.15 -20.10
N GLU A 412 24.41 0.58 -20.84
CA GLU A 412 24.23 -0.65 -21.65
C GLU A 412 23.87 -1.90 -20.80
N TYR A 413 24.06 -1.83 -19.49
CA TYR A 413 23.70 -2.85 -18.51
C TYR A 413 22.37 -2.58 -17.79
N TYR A 414 21.65 -1.54 -18.23
CA TYR A 414 20.41 -1.09 -17.61
C TYR A 414 20.58 -0.57 -16.17
N ILE A 415 21.79 -0.08 -15.86
CA ILE A 415 22.09 0.55 -14.57
C ILE A 415 21.72 2.04 -14.65
N PRO A 416 20.96 2.57 -13.66
CA PRO A 416 20.59 3.98 -13.65
C PRO A 416 21.80 4.89 -13.61
N LEU A 417 21.77 5.93 -14.42
CA LEU A 417 22.80 7.00 -14.46
C LEU A 417 22.19 8.33 -14.01
N ASP A 418 22.91 9.05 -13.18
CA ASP A 418 22.54 10.42 -12.78
C ASP A 418 23.05 11.43 -13.82
N ILE A 419 22.20 11.74 -14.79
CA ILE A 419 22.52 12.64 -15.91
C ILE A 419 21.68 13.90 -15.83
N ASP A 420 22.32 15.07 -15.97
CA ASP A 420 21.58 16.34 -16.09
C ASP A 420 20.77 16.37 -17.39
N SER A 421 19.46 16.37 -17.26
CA SER A 421 18.51 16.39 -18.37
C SER A 421 18.58 17.64 -19.26
N LYS A 422 19.36 18.67 -18.88
CA LYS A 422 19.54 19.88 -19.71
C LYS A 422 20.22 19.61 -21.05
N ASN A 423 20.95 18.52 -21.19
CA ASN A 423 21.66 18.15 -22.43
C ASN A 423 20.85 17.19 -23.34
N VAL A 424 19.58 17.02 -23.08
CA VAL A 424 18.69 16.13 -23.86
C VAL A 424 18.02 16.92 -24.96
N ASN A 425 18.05 16.37 -26.18
CA ASN A 425 17.32 16.90 -27.30
C ASN A 425 16.01 16.17 -27.49
N TYR A 426 14.99 16.87 -27.99
CA TYR A 426 13.66 16.28 -28.20
C TYR A 426 13.23 16.43 -29.67
N ARG A 427 12.52 15.44 -30.15
CA ARG A 427 11.72 15.48 -31.38
C ARG A 427 10.27 15.12 -31.05
N VAL A 428 9.35 15.88 -31.59
CA VAL A 428 7.91 15.61 -31.52
C VAL A 428 7.43 15.19 -32.89
N SER A 429 6.60 14.17 -32.95
CA SER A 429 6.00 13.67 -34.19
C SER A 429 4.48 13.48 -34.03
N PRO A 430 3.63 14.04 -34.92
CA PRO A 430 4.00 14.97 -36.00
C PRO A 430 4.61 16.27 -35.47
N ALA A 431 5.40 16.96 -36.30
CA ALA A 431 6.16 18.14 -35.87
C ALA A 431 5.29 19.33 -35.46
N ASP A 432 4.03 19.37 -35.89
CA ASP A 432 3.02 20.37 -35.52
C ASP A 432 2.17 19.97 -34.28
N ALA A 433 2.44 18.79 -33.68
CA ALA A 433 1.71 18.36 -32.50
C ALA A 433 2.06 19.16 -31.22
N GLY A 434 3.27 19.74 -31.18
CA GLY A 434 3.71 20.53 -30.03
C GLY A 434 5.23 20.61 -29.94
N LYS A 435 5.70 21.11 -28.80
CA LYS A 435 7.13 21.28 -28.50
C LYS A 435 7.47 20.90 -27.06
N VAL A 436 8.73 20.52 -26.83
CA VAL A 436 9.25 20.29 -25.49
C VAL A 436 10.19 21.41 -25.09
N ILE A 437 9.96 22.04 -23.95
CA ILE A 437 10.80 23.10 -23.38
C ILE A 437 11.07 22.75 -21.90
N ASN A 438 12.33 22.64 -21.53
CA ASN A 438 12.73 22.31 -20.15
C ASN A 438 12.01 21.06 -19.60
N ASN A 439 11.96 19.99 -20.37
CA ASN A 439 11.28 18.74 -20.06
C ASN A 439 9.75 18.89 -19.87
N VAL A 440 9.16 19.94 -20.39
CA VAL A 440 7.70 20.14 -20.39
C VAL A 440 7.21 20.04 -21.82
N PHE A 441 6.33 19.10 -22.10
CA PHE A 441 5.63 19.02 -23.38
C PHE A 441 4.45 20.00 -23.40
N ILE A 442 4.44 20.87 -24.37
CA ILE A 442 3.39 21.86 -24.63
C ILE A 442 2.74 21.49 -25.95
N PRO A 443 1.52 20.95 -25.93
CA PRO A 443 0.79 20.57 -27.14
C PRO A 443 0.32 21.82 -27.90
N GLU A 444 0.35 21.75 -29.22
CA GLU A 444 -0.12 22.82 -30.11
C GLU A 444 -1.25 22.36 -31.03
N LYS A 445 -1.48 21.04 -31.13
CA LYS A 445 -2.53 20.45 -31.95
C LYS A 445 -3.11 19.18 -31.35
N PRO A 446 -4.44 18.98 -31.41
CA PRO A 446 -5.07 17.75 -30.96
C PRO A 446 -4.63 16.52 -31.76
N GLY A 447 -4.59 15.35 -31.10
CA GLY A 447 -4.21 14.08 -31.66
C GLY A 447 -3.09 13.40 -30.89
N LYS A 448 -2.54 12.33 -31.45
CA LYS A 448 -1.43 11.61 -30.84
C LYS A 448 -0.10 12.31 -31.12
N ALA A 449 0.68 12.58 -30.10
CA ALA A 449 2.02 13.11 -30.17
C ALA A 449 3.03 12.09 -29.64
N THR A 450 3.98 11.66 -30.48
CA THR A 450 5.11 10.85 -30.04
C THR A 450 6.29 11.78 -29.73
N ILE A 451 6.77 11.74 -28.51
CA ILE A 451 7.91 12.51 -28.04
C ILE A 451 9.11 11.56 -27.95
N THR A 452 10.18 11.87 -28.66
CA THR A 452 11.44 11.14 -28.60
C THR A 452 12.50 12.02 -27.94
N ALA A 453 13.15 11.53 -26.90
CA ALA A 453 14.31 12.17 -26.26
C ALA A 453 15.61 11.51 -26.74
N TYR A 454 16.66 12.30 -26.92
CA TYR A 454 17.96 11.84 -27.38
C TYR A 454 19.07 12.35 -26.45
N ALA A 455 19.99 11.47 -26.06
CA ALA A 455 21.24 11.81 -25.39
C ALA A 455 22.38 10.98 -26.01
N GLY A 456 23.20 11.59 -26.84
CA GLY A 456 24.16 10.86 -27.66
C GLY A 456 23.48 9.94 -28.66
N ASN A 457 23.77 8.66 -28.56
CA ASN A 457 23.14 7.60 -29.37
C ASN A 457 21.89 6.98 -28.73
N ALA A 458 21.68 7.27 -27.46
CA ALA A 458 20.54 6.73 -26.71
C ALA A 458 19.25 7.47 -27.06
N GLU A 459 18.15 6.73 -27.17
CA GLU A 459 16.82 7.30 -27.39
C GLU A 459 15.78 6.68 -26.48
N GLY A 460 14.73 7.45 -26.19
CA GLY A 460 13.53 7.00 -25.50
C GLY A 460 12.30 7.67 -26.08
N GLN A 461 11.16 6.99 -26.04
CA GLN A 461 9.93 7.50 -26.63
C GLN A 461 8.75 7.38 -25.66
N ILE A 462 7.85 8.37 -25.75
CA ILE A 462 6.55 8.35 -25.08
C ILE A 462 5.48 8.88 -26.02
N GLU A 463 4.27 8.32 -25.96
CA GLU A 463 3.10 8.81 -26.67
C GLU A 463 2.21 9.60 -25.71
N ILE A 464 1.84 10.82 -26.10
CA ILE A 464 0.87 11.67 -25.40
C ILE A 464 -0.37 11.82 -26.27
N ASN A 465 -1.54 11.60 -25.68
CA ASN A 465 -2.81 11.86 -26.33
C ASN A 465 -3.23 13.31 -26.05
N VAL A 466 -3.37 14.13 -27.07
CA VAL A 466 -3.77 15.53 -26.96
C VAL A 466 -5.24 15.66 -27.31
N LEU A 467 -6.07 15.97 -26.33
CA LEU A 467 -7.49 16.28 -26.51
C LEU A 467 -7.65 17.70 -27.12
N ASP A 468 -8.76 17.96 -27.79
CA ASP A 468 -9.09 19.28 -28.31
C ASP A 468 -9.38 20.23 -27.12
N LYS A 469 -10.45 20.98 -27.13
CA LYS A 469 -10.89 21.81 -26.02
C LYS A 469 -11.95 21.10 -25.18
N PRO A 470 -12.03 21.35 -23.88
CA PRO A 470 -13.13 20.80 -23.10
C PRO A 470 -14.43 21.53 -23.40
N VAL A 471 -15.53 20.78 -23.34
CA VAL A 471 -16.91 21.29 -23.39
C VAL A 471 -17.55 21.38 -22.00
N ALA A 472 -16.94 20.73 -21.00
CA ALA A 472 -17.36 20.81 -19.60
C ALA A 472 -16.16 20.74 -18.67
N LEU A 473 -16.33 21.24 -17.44
CA LEU A 473 -15.41 21.08 -16.31
C LEU A 473 -16.13 20.35 -15.18
N GLU A 474 -15.45 19.41 -14.55
CA GLU A 474 -15.95 18.66 -13.39
C GLU A 474 -15.01 18.80 -12.19
N LEU A 475 -15.59 18.90 -11.00
CA LEU A 475 -14.95 18.85 -9.71
C LEU A 475 -15.84 18.07 -8.75
N ASP A 476 -15.25 17.52 -7.70
CA ASP A 476 -15.98 16.78 -6.67
C ASP A 476 -16.91 17.66 -5.83
N THR A 477 -16.76 18.99 -5.90
CA THR A 477 -17.47 19.95 -5.06
C THR A 477 -18.20 21.00 -5.88
N ASP A 478 -19.53 21.06 -5.72
CA ASP A 478 -20.40 22.10 -6.31
C ASP A 478 -20.72 23.24 -5.34
N SER A 479 -20.51 23.03 -4.04
CA SER A 479 -20.82 24.02 -3.02
C SER A 479 -19.94 23.90 -1.78
N LEU A 480 -19.63 25.04 -1.16
CA LEU A 480 -18.81 25.14 0.06
C LEU A 480 -19.53 25.99 1.12
N THR A 481 -19.43 25.55 2.37
CA THR A 481 -19.79 26.34 3.54
C THR A 481 -18.59 26.40 4.48
N LEU A 482 -17.99 27.58 4.65
CA LEU A 482 -16.74 27.80 5.36
C LEU A 482 -16.84 28.90 6.42
N GLY A 483 -16.02 28.79 7.44
CA GLY A 483 -15.79 29.92 8.39
C GLY A 483 -15.03 31.06 7.73
N PHE A 484 -14.55 31.98 8.57
CA PHE A 484 -13.74 33.12 8.11
C PHE A 484 -12.26 32.69 7.99
N ASN A 485 -11.63 33.06 6.88
CA ASN A 485 -10.22 32.74 6.58
C ASN A 485 -9.90 31.24 6.57
N ASP A 486 -10.91 30.40 6.41
CA ASP A 486 -10.73 28.96 6.25
C ASP A 486 -10.15 28.65 4.87
N LYS A 487 -9.37 27.58 4.80
CA LYS A 487 -8.81 27.05 3.56
C LYS A 487 -9.49 25.74 3.20
N TYR A 488 -9.75 25.57 1.92
CA TYR A 488 -10.30 24.35 1.34
C TYR A 488 -9.57 23.98 0.05
N ASP A 489 -9.08 22.77 -0.03
CA ASP A 489 -8.48 22.22 -1.26
C ASP A 489 -9.61 21.77 -2.18
N LEU A 490 -9.70 22.37 -3.35
CA LEU A 490 -10.74 22.09 -4.34
C LEU A 490 -10.47 20.80 -5.13
N GLY A 491 -9.29 20.20 -4.97
CA GLY A 491 -8.88 18.99 -5.68
C GLY A 491 -8.57 19.23 -7.15
N ASP A 492 -8.62 18.14 -7.94
CA ASP A 492 -8.33 18.17 -9.36
C ASP A 492 -9.54 18.64 -10.19
N ILE A 493 -9.26 19.37 -11.25
CA ILE A 493 -10.26 19.77 -12.25
C ILE A 493 -10.15 18.84 -13.45
N LEU A 494 -11.22 18.11 -13.76
CA LEU A 494 -11.33 17.33 -14.98
C LEU A 494 -12.00 18.19 -16.08
N GLY A 495 -11.34 18.30 -17.22
CA GLY A 495 -11.98 18.73 -18.43
C GLY A 495 -12.58 17.52 -19.17
N ILE A 496 -13.71 17.69 -19.84
CA ILE A 496 -14.34 16.68 -20.70
C ILE A 496 -14.47 17.27 -22.09
N ASP A 497 -13.96 16.56 -23.10
CA ASP A 497 -14.10 16.94 -24.51
C ASP A 497 -15.49 16.54 -25.08
N LYS A 498 -15.76 16.92 -26.32
CA LYS A 498 -17.03 16.59 -27.02
C LYS A 498 -17.26 15.08 -27.21
N ASP A 499 -16.23 14.27 -27.14
CA ASP A 499 -16.28 12.82 -27.36
C ASP A 499 -16.34 12.05 -26.01
N GLY A 500 -16.39 12.77 -24.87
CA GLY A 500 -16.43 12.22 -23.52
C GLY A 500 -15.06 11.77 -22.99
N ASN A 501 -13.96 12.14 -23.65
CA ASN A 501 -12.64 11.89 -23.10
C ASN A 501 -12.29 12.96 -22.05
N SER A 502 -11.60 12.55 -20.99
CA SER A 502 -11.25 13.45 -19.90
C SER A 502 -9.74 13.53 -19.64
N ALA A 503 -9.31 14.66 -19.11
CA ALA A 503 -7.97 14.87 -18.60
C ALA A 503 -7.98 15.94 -17.51
N THR A 504 -7.05 15.85 -16.56
CA THR A 504 -6.87 16.87 -15.53
C THR A 504 -6.28 18.14 -16.13
N ILE A 505 -6.88 19.28 -15.81
CA ILE A 505 -6.41 20.61 -16.20
C ILE A 505 -5.66 21.23 -15.01
N PRO A 506 -4.36 21.52 -15.12
CA PRO A 506 -3.61 22.16 -14.05
C PRO A 506 -4.20 23.54 -13.67
N TRP A 507 -4.31 23.83 -12.38
CA TRP A 507 -4.91 25.04 -11.85
C TRP A 507 -4.38 26.34 -12.45
N LYS A 508 -3.12 26.39 -12.85
CA LYS A 508 -2.52 27.55 -13.49
C LYS A 508 -3.15 27.96 -14.83
N TYR A 509 -3.91 27.05 -15.47
CA TYR A 509 -4.66 27.31 -16.72
C TYR A 509 -6.11 27.70 -16.47
N ILE A 510 -6.60 27.55 -15.24
CA ILE A 510 -7.97 27.87 -14.87
C ILE A 510 -8.08 29.35 -14.51
N ASN A 511 -8.99 30.05 -15.19
CA ASN A 511 -9.32 31.40 -14.81
C ASN A 511 -10.41 31.37 -13.73
N CYS A 512 -10.12 31.95 -12.57
CA CYS A 512 -11.04 32.07 -11.45
C CYS A 512 -11.65 33.48 -11.40
N SER A 513 -12.95 33.54 -11.37
CA SER A 513 -13.67 34.80 -11.07
C SER A 513 -14.62 34.62 -9.88
N TYR A 514 -14.90 35.70 -9.16
CA TYR A 514 -15.59 35.60 -7.88
C TYR A 514 -16.80 36.50 -7.85
N ARG A 515 -17.94 35.95 -7.45
CA ARG A 515 -19.13 36.73 -7.18
C ARG A 515 -19.23 37.02 -5.68
N ASN A 516 -19.54 38.27 -5.33
CA ASN A 516 -19.77 38.74 -3.96
C ASN A 516 -18.58 38.64 -3.00
N ARG A 517 -17.36 38.64 -3.49
CA ARG A 517 -16.11 38.63 -2.67
C ARG A 517 -16.11 37.56 -1.58
N VAL A 518 -16.30 36.31 -1.95
CA VAL A 518 -16.32 35.19 -1.00
C VAL A 518 -14.93 34.71 -0.59
N GLY A 519 -13.89 35.08 -1.34
CA GLY A 519 -12.51 34.65 -1.10
C GLY A 519 -11.72 34.60 -2.39
N LYS A 520 -10.65 33.85 -2.43
CA LYS A 520 -9.83 33.61 -3.62
C LYS A 520 -9.23 32.20 -3.68
N VAL A 521 -8.93 31.74 -4.89
CA VAL A 521 -8.24 30.48 -5.16
C VAL A 521 -6.77 30.78 -5.52
N GLU A 522 -5.83 30.05 -4.95
CA GLU A 522 -4.42 30.02 -5.30
C GLU A 522 -4.00 28.57 -5.40
N ASP A 523 -3.53 28.13 -6.57
CA ASP A 523 -3.09 26.75 -6.87
C ASP A 523 -4.07 25.67 -6.35
N GLY A 524 -5.37 25.83 -6.61
CA GLY A 524 -6.40 24.89 -6.20
C GLY A 524 -6.92 25.07 -4.77
N VAL A 525 -6.25 25.84 -3.94
CA VAL A 525 -6.69 26.09 -2.57
C VAL A 525 -7.52 27.35 -2.50
N PHE A 526 -8.80 27.20 -2.17
CA PHE A 526 -9.68 28.31 -1.88
C PHE A 526 -9.48 28.81 -0.44
N THR A 527 -9.29 30.10 -0.27
CA THR A 527 -9.26 30.77 1.04
C THR A 527 -10.45 31.69 1.15
N SER A 528 -11.33 31.43 2.11
CA SER A 528 -12.49 32.32 2.39
C SER A 528 -12.03 33.67 2.99
N ASN A 529 -12.83 34.73 2.78
CA ASN A 529 -12.51 36.02 3.39
C ASN A 529 -13.06 36.12 4.82
N ASP A 530 -12.96 37.34 5.40
CA ASP A 530 -13.39 37.67 6.75
C ASP A 530 -14.78 38.32 6.81
N ILE A 531 -15.58 38.26 5.72
CA ILE A 531 -16.90 38.87 5.61
C ILE A 531 -17.95 37.80 5.34
N ALA A 532 -18.95 37.71 6.20
CA ALA A 532 -20.08 36.80 6.01
C ALA A 532 -20.84 37.11 4.72
N ASN A 533 -20.87 36.20 3.79
CA ASN A 533 -21.49 36.40 2.49
C ASN A 533 -21.81 35.09 1.78
N THR A 534 -22.73 35.16 0.82
CA THR A 534 -23.02 34.13 -0.17
C THR A 534 -22.59 34.60 -1.54
N GLY A 535 -21.85 33.80 -2.26
CA GLY A 535 -21.37 34.10 -3.58
C GLY A 535 -21.00 32.82 -4.36
N ALA A 536 -20.15 32.97 -5.35
CA ALA A 536 -19.67 31.85 -6.15
C ALA A 536 -18.24 32.07 -6.64
N ILE A 537 -17.55 30.98 -6.88
CA ILE A 537 -16.35 30.88 -7.69
C ILE A 537 -16.80 30.42 -9.08
N THR A 538 -16.40 31.12 -10.12
CA THR A 538 -16.58 30.70 -11.50
C THR A 538 -15.23 30.30 -12.04
N LEU A 539 -15.10 29.06 -12.45
CA LEU A 539 -13.92 28.46 -13.08
C LEU A 539 -14.12 28.42 -14.58
N THR A 540 -13.13 28.85 -15.35
CA THR A 540 -13.20 28.81 -16.81
C THR A 540 -11.89 28.35 -17.42
N PHE A 541 -11.98 27.48 -18.42
CA PHE A 541 -10.89 27.12 -19.31
C PHE A 541 -11.44 26.98 -20.75
N GLU A 542 -10.87 27.73 -21.69
CA GLU A 542 -11.44 27.91 -23.03
C GLU A 542 -12.92 28.32 -22.94
N ASP A 543 -13.82 27.58 -23.52
CA ASP A 543 -15.26 27.85 -23.49
C ASP A 543 -15.98 27.14 -22.33
N ALA A 544 -15.31 26.27 -21.59
CA ALA A 544 -15.91 25.48 -20.51
C ALA A 544 -16.03 26.29 -19.22
N ILE A 545 -17.18 26.20 -18.53
CA ILE A 545 -17.53 26.99 -17.36
C ILE A 545 -18.09 26.10 -16.27
N LYS A 546 -17.58 26.22 -15.04
CA LYS A 546 -18.07 25.58 -13.82
C LYS A 546 -18.22 26.58 -12.69
N HIS A 547 -19.24 26.37 -11.86
CA HIS A 547 -19.47 27.21 -10.68
C HIS A 547 -19.38 26.41 -9.40
N ILE A 548 -18.81 27.02 -8.36
CA ILE A 548 -18.86 26.52 -6.99
C ILE A 548 -19.59 27.55 -6.16
N GLN A 549 -20.74 27.20 -5.58
CA GLN A 549 -21.44 28.07 -4.67
C GLN A 549 -20.69 28.13 -3.34
N VAL A 550 -20.53 29.32 -2.79
CA VAL A 550 -19.77 29.53 -1.54
C VAL A 550 -20.56 30.36 -0.54
N LYS A 551 -20.67 29.82 0.67
CA LYS A 551 -21.17 30.51 1.85
C LYS A 551 -20.01 30.70 2.82
N VAL A 552 -19.73 31.91 3.23
CA VAL A 552 -18.65 32.28 4.14
C VAL A 552 -19.19 32.86 5.42
N GLY A 553 -18.67 32.38 6.55
CA GLY A 553 -19.04 32.87 7.88
C GLY A 553 -20.43 32.45 8.30
N TYR A 554 -20.95 33.17 9.27
CA TYR A 554 -22.19 32.78 9.93
C TYR A 554 -23.19 33.93 10.01
N ARG A 555 -24.46 33.60 9.93
CA ARG A 555 -25.57 34.41 10.41
C ARG A 555 -25.81 34.04 11.87
N TYR A 556 -25.63 35.03 12.77
CA TYR A 556 -25.76 34.81 14.21
C TYR A 556 -27.18 35.05 14.69
N LYS A 557 -27.64 34.24 15.66
CA LYS A 557 -28.83 34.43 16.48
C LYS A 557 -28.40 34.33 17.95
N THR A 558 -28.56 35.41 18.72
CA THR A 558 -28.26 35.37 20.15
C THR A 558 -29.30 34.53 20.88
N LEU A 559 -28.84 33.58 21.68
CA LEU A 559 -29.67 32.73 22.56
C LEU A 559 -29.76 33.31 23.97
N ASN A 560 -28.63 33.71 24.52
CA ASN A 560 -28.55 34.27 25.86
C ASN A 560 -27.43 35.32 25.94
N ARG A 561 -27.71 36.48 26.51
CA ARG A 561 -26.73 37.54 26.76
C ARG A 561 -26.15 37.51 28.17
N PHE A 562 -26.67 36.61 29.03
CA PHE A 562 -26.31 36.51 30.44
C PHE A 562 -26.44 37.79 31.25
N GLU A 563 -27.53 38.53 30.98
CA GLU A 563 -27.87 39.75 31.73
C GLU A 563 -28.65 39.43 33.03
N ASN A 564 -29.17 38.22 33.17
CA ASN A 564 -29.81 37.66 34.36
C ASN A 564 -29.68 36.14 34.42
N LEU A 565 -30.11 35.51 35.51
CA LEU A 565 -30.09 34.07 35.74
C LEU A 565 -31.38 33.37 35.27
N ASP A 566 -32.29 34.03 34.58
CA ASP A 566 -33.55 33.44 34.18
C ASP A 566 -33.32 32.20 33.27
N GLY A 567 -33.89 31.05 33.68
CA GLY A 567 -33.75 29.80 32.93
C GLY A 567 -32.35 29.17 32.98
N LEU A 568 -31.49 29.61 33.92
CA LEU A 568 -30.17 29.00 34.16
C LEU A 568 -30.14 28.34 35.54
N LYS A 569 -29.54 27.17 35.61
CA LYS A 569 -29.35 26.41 36.84
C LYS A 569 -27.96 25.75 36.83
N LEU A 570 -27.25 25.90 37.96
CA LEU A 570 -26.01 25.13 38.16
C LEU A 570 -26.33 23.74 38.68
N THR A 571 -25.77 22.72 38.04
CA THR A 571 -25.77 21.32 38.51
C THR A 571 -24.35 20.87 38.58
N LEU A 572 -23.95 20.26 39.71
CA LEU A 572 -22.61 19.79 39.94
C LEU A 572 -22.58 18.25 39.93
N TYR A 573 -21.49 17.70 39.43
CA TYR A 573 -21.22 16.28 39.54
C TYR A 573 -19.77 16.05 40.02
N PRO A 574 -19.58 15.23 41.02
CA PRO A 574 -20.62 14.70 41.92
C PRO A 574 -21.35 15.80 42.68
N GLU A 575 -22.52 15.50 43.30
CA GLU A 575 -23.35 16.49 44.00
C GLU A 575 -22.64 17.15 45.19
N GLU A 576 -21.61 16.49 45.75
CA GLU A 576 -20.82 16.99 46.89
C GLU A 576 -19.78 18.08 46.45
N SER A 577 -19.61 18.27 45.13
CA SER A 577 -18.77 19.35 44.60
C SER A 577 -19.35 20.69 44.98
N SER A 578 -18.53 21.74 45.02
CA SER A 578 -19.02 23.10 45.30
C SER A 578 -18.78 24.00 44.09
N GLY A 579 -19.71 24.93 43.91
CA GLY A 579 -19.68 25.93 42.87
C GLY A 579 -20.88 26.85 42.92
N GLU A 580 -20.80 27.92 42.18
CA GLU A 580 -21.83 28.96 42.13
C GLU A 580 -21.88 29.65 40.77
N ILE A 581 -23.05 29.98 40.28
CA ILE A 581 -23.21 30.89 39.15
C ILE A 581 -23.84 32.21 39.63
N SER A 582 -23.34 33.29 39.09
CA SER A 582 -23.88 34.64 39.38
C SER A 582 -23.72 35.55 38.17
N ILE A 583 -24.50 36.64 38.13
CA ILE A 583 -24.31 37.69 37.14
C ILE A 583 -23.35 38.72 37.69
N THR A 584 -22.43 39.19 36.88
CA THR A 584 -21.47 40.24 37.27
C THR A 584 -21.34 41.29 36.19
N ASN A 585 -21.21 42.55 36.65
CA ASN A 585 -20.98 43.69 35.76
C ASN A 585 -19.49 44.06 35.69
N ASP A 586 -18.65 43.43 36.52
CA ASP A 586 -17.21 43.72 36.56
C ASP A 586 -16.46 43.20 35.33
N PHE A 587 -17.00 42.16 34.72
CA PHE A 587 -16.45 41.53 33.54
C PHE A 587 -17.56 41.27 32.52
N ALA A 588 -17.78 42.18 31.59
CA ALA A 588 -18.67 41.99 30.45
C ALA A 588 -17.87 42.10 29.15
N LYS A 589 -18.15 41.29 28.17
CA LYS A 589 -17.58 41.39 26.84
C LYS A 589 -18.50 42.14 25.90
N GLU A 590 -19.80 41.85 25.99
CA GLU A 590 -20.87 42.50 25.23
C GLU A 590 -22.07 42.76 26.18
N GLY A 591 -22.72 43.87 26.06
CA GLY A 591 -23.82 44.26 26.99
C GLY A 591 -23.33 44.83 28.30
N GLU A 592 -24.09 44.64 29.39
CA GLU A 592 -23.81 45.22 30.71
C GLU A 592 -23.23 44.20 31.69
N SER A 593 -23.41 42.87 31.46
CA SER A 593 -23.01 41.84 32.41
C SER A 593 -22.59 40.55 31.71
N SER A 594 -22.06 39.61 32.47
CA SER A 594 -21.74 38.27 32.04
C SER A 594 -22.07 37.26 33.14
N LEU A 595 -22.15 35.98 32.77
CA LEU A 595 -22.30 34.89 33.71
C LEU A 595 -20.93 34.52 34.30
N LYS A 596 -20.80 34.58 35.61
CA LYS A 596 -19.66 34.10 36.37
C LYS A 596 -19.92 32.68 36.86
N LEU A 597 -19.02 31.75 36.56
CA LEU A 597 -19.00 30.43 37.12
C LEU A 597 -17.80 30.30 38.05
N ASN A 598 -18.04 30.19 39.37
CA ASN A 598 -17.07 29.74 40.34
C ASN A 598 -17.20 28.21 40.48
N TYR A 599 -16.09 27.51 40.49
CA TYR A 599 -16.05 26.04 40.67
C TYR A 599 -14.97 25.60 41.63
N ASP A 600 -15.19 24.47 42.32
CA ASP A 600 -14.24 23.82 43.17
C ASP A 600 -14.27 22.32 42.88
N PHE A 601 -13.25 21.85 42.18
CA PHE A 601 -13.06 20.46 41.81
C PHE A 601 -12.12 19.69 42.78
N THR A 602 -11.64 20.33 43.84
CA THR A 602 -10.61 19.76 44.73
C THR A 602 -11.10 18.62 45.61
N LYS A 603 -12.42 18.52 45.79
CA LYS A 603 -13.02 17.63 46.80
C LYS A 603 -13.19 16.17 46.35
N MET A 604 -13.00 15.87 45.08
CA MET A 604 -13.33 14.56 44.52
C MET A 604 -12.15 13.98 43.73
N THR A 605 -12.01 12.65 43.77
CA THR A 605 -10.96 11.93 43.05
C THR A 605 -11.34 11.57 41.64
N ASP A 606 -12.64 11.31 41.36
CA ASP A 606 -13.16 10.99 40.04
C ASP A 606 -13.45 12.28 39.22
N GLN A 607 -14.12 12.13 38.09
CA GLN A 607 -14.52 13.25 37.24
C GLN A 607 -15.30 14.30 38.03
N SER A 608 -15.02 15.57 37.77
CA SER A 608 -15.77 16.71 38.33
C SER A 608 -16.33 17.55 37.19
N ILE A 609 -17.60 17.91 37.29
CA ILE A 609 -18.30 18.65 36.22
C ILE A 609 -19.20 19.72 36.83
N ALA A 610 -19.15 20.94 36.27
CA ALA A 610 -20.05 22.03 36.57
C ALA A 610 -20.94 22.31 35.34
N PHE A 611 -22.20 21.90 35.40
CA PHE A 611 -23.15 22.07 34.33
C PHE A 611 -23.95 23.36 34.53
N ILE A 612 -23.99 24.23 33.54
CA ILE A 612 -24.91 25.34 33.41
C ILE A 612 -26.08 24.87 32.56
N GLU A 613 -27.13 24.38 33.19
CA GLU A 613 -28.31 23.85 32.54
C GLU A 613 -29.22 25.02 32.03
N PHE A 614 -29.85 24.82 30.85
CA PHE A 614 -30.78 25.76 30.25
C PHE A 614 -32.23 25.28 30.38
N GLY A 615 -33.14 26.25 30.49
CA GLY A 615 -34.57 26.02 30.61
C GLY A 615 -35.03 25.70 32.02
N ASN A 616 -36.32 25.77 32.28
CA ASN A 616 -36.90 25.37 33.53
C ASN A 616 -36.70 23.87 33.69
N ASP A 617 -36.13 23.46 34.84
CA ASP A 617 -35.86 22.02 35.13
C ASP A 617 -34.98 21.29 34.13
N GLY A 618 -34.11 21.99 33.37
CA GLY A 618 -33.16 21.39 32.44
C GLY A 618 -33.77 20.92 31.10
N GLU A 619 -34.93 21.47 30.73
CA GLU A 619 -35.57 21.18 29.44
C GLU A 619 -34.69 21.54 28.24
N GLY A 620 -33.81 22.53 28.40
CA GLY A 620 -32.90 23.05 27.34
C GLY A 620 -33.56 24.11 26.45
N ILE A 621 -32.78 24.58 25.51
CA ILE A 621 -33.25 25.57 24.50
C ILE A 621 -33.42 24.83 23.17
N LYS A 622 -34.64 24.75 22.66
CA LYS A 622 -34.90 24.19 21.32
C LYS A 622 -34.34 25.15 20.26
N LEU A 623 -33.48 24.63 19.40
CA LEU A 623 -32.88 25.41 18.33
C LEU A 623 -33.74 25.32 17.08
N GLU A 624 -33.96 26.48 16.46
CA GLU A 624 -34.69 26.59 15.19
C GLU A 624 -33.76 26.26 14.02
N ASP A 625 -34.33 25.85 12.90
CA ASP A 625 -33.61 25.55 11.65
C ASP A 625 -32.49 24.51 11.86
N LYS A 626 -31.46 24.53 10.98
CA LYS A 626 -30.25 23.67 11.03
C LYS A 626 -29.02 24.51 11.36
N PRO A 627 -28.68 24.72 12.66
CA PRO A 627 -27.48 25.46 13.02
C PRO A 627 -26.21 24.67 12.66
N LEU A 628 -25.14 25.39 12.33
CA LEU A 628 -23.81 24.85 12.04
C LEU A 628 -22.94 24.74 13.29
N ALA A 629 -23.09 25.71 14.22
CA ALA A 629 -22.29 25.77 15.43
C ALA A 629 -22.97 26.58 16.52
N ILE A 630 -22.50 26.44 17.75
CA ILE A 630 -22.82 27.22 18.93
C ILE A 630 -21.56 27.96 19.34
N GLY A 631 -21.60 29.25 19.57
CA GLY A 631 -20.43 30.01 19.98
C GLY A 631 -20.73 30.97 21.12
N MET A 632 -19.69 31.29 21.89
CA MET A 632 -19.79 32.23 23.02
C MET A 632 -18.44 32.85 23.34
N TRP A 633 -18.44 33.97 24.05
CA TRP A 633 -17.25 34.52 24.65
C TRP A 633 -16.97 33.84 25.97
N VAL A 634 -15.71 33.46 26.22
CA VAL A 634 -15.25 32.88 27.49
C VAL A 634 -14.03 33.65 27.99
N TYR A 635 -14.13 34.19 29.22
CA TYR A 635 -12.94 34.66 29.93
C TYR A 635 -12.35 33.49 30.71
N GLY A 636 -11.23 32.98 30.21
CA GLY A 636 -10.58 31.82 30.76
C GLY A 636 -9.72 32.13 31.99
N ASP A 637 -9.43 31.10 32.78
CA ASP A 637 -8.61 31.15 34.00
C ASP A 637 -7.29 30.39 33.89
N SER A 638 -6.95 29.86 32.69
CA SER A 638 -5.74 29.08 32.41
C SER A 638 -5.58 27.79 33.24
N LYS A 639 -6.67 27.16 33.63
CA LYS A 639 -6.68 25.96 34.45
C LYS A 639 -6.73 24.66 33.64
N ASN A 640 -6.79 24.75 32.32
CA ASN A 640 -6.77 23.64 31.37
C ASN A 640 -7.94 22.66 31.52
N HIS A 641 -9.09 23.12 32.06
CA HIS A 641 -10.27 22.28 32.14
C HIS A 641 -10.99 22.22 30.81
N TRP A 642 -11.73 21.15 30.58
CA TRP A 642 -12.45 20.84 29.36
C TRP A 642 -13.79 21.57 29.30
N LEU A 643 -13.99 22.43 28.31
CA LEU A 643 -15.21 23.18 28.11
C LEU A 643 -16.07 22.60 27.01
N ARG A 644 -17.27 22.17 27.35
CA ARG A 644 -18.16 21.39 26.49
C ARG A 644 -19.58 21.87 26.50
N THR A 645 -20.36 21.33 25.59
CA THR A 645 -21.84 21.44 25.57
C THR A 645 -22.47 20.08 25.28
N ARG A 646 -23.75 19.96 25.71
CA ARG A 646 -24.57 18.78 25.39
C ARG A 646 -25.79 19.25 24.62
N ILE A 647 -26.04 18.62 23.48
CA ILE A 647 -27.25 18.78 22.71
C ILE A 647 -28.01 17.44 22.66
N THR A 648 -29.27 17.51 22.34
CA THR A 648 -30.15 16.35 22.13
C THR A 648 -30.75 16.47 20.75
N ASP A 649 -30.72 15.43 19.96
CA ASP A 649 -31.31 15.37 18.63
C ASP A 649 -32.85 15.12 18.66
N ALA A 650 -33.45 15.01 17.47
CA ALA A 650 -34.91 14.81 17.36
C ALA A 650 -35.40 13.48 17.98
N TYR A 651 -34.53 12.48 18.11
CA TYR A 651 -34.85 11.17 18.70
C TYR A 651 -34.53 11.10 20.20
N GLY A 652 -34.01 12.16 20.78
CA GLY A 652 -33.58 12.18 22.18
C GLY A 652 -32.16 11.70 22.42
N THR A 653 -31.40 11.43 21.37
CA THR A 653 -30.00 11.04 21.47
C THR A 653 -29.15 12.20 21.99
N GLN A 654 -28.38 11.96 23.04
CA GLN A 654 -27.50 12.99 23.60
C GLN A 654 -26.14 12.98 22.88
N VAL A 655 -25.74 14.15 22.38
CA VAL A 655 -24.45 14.37 21.74
C VAL A 655 -23.66 15.40 22.54
N LYS A 656 -22.41 15.09 22.86
CA LYS A 656 -21.47 15.97 23.56
C LYS A 656 -20.56 16.59 22.52
N ILE A 657 -20.39 17.90 22.56
CA ILE A 657 -19.59 18.66 21.62
C ILE A 657 -18.62 19.55 22.41
N ASP A 658 -17.43 19.71 21.91
CA ASP A 658 -16.39 20.47 22.58
C ASP A 658 -16.36 21.91 22.07
N PHE A 659 -16.30 22.87 22.97
CA PHE A 659 -15.89 24.24 22.66
C PHE A 659 -14.36 24.30 22.65
N GLU A 660 -13.70 23.73 23.69
CA GLU A 660 -12.26 23.68 23.84
C GLU A 660 -11.90 22.49 24.74
N GLU A 661 -10.90 21.73 24.36
CA GLU A 661 -10.40 20.61 25.18
C GLU A 661 -9.70 21.11 26.45
N GLU A 662 -9.09 22.28 26.38
CA GLU A 662 -8.40 22.91 27.51
C GLU A 662 -8.62 24.44 27.53
N VAL A 663 -9.16 24.97 28.63
CA VAL A 663 -9.22 26.40 28.87
C VAL A 663 -7.82 26.86 29.36
N ASN A 664 -6.89 27.02 28.42
CA ASN A 664 -5.47 27.31 28.68
C ASN A 664 -5.09 28.79 28.50
N TRP A 665 -6.04 29.67 28.50
CA TRP A 665 -5.86 31.13 28.35
C TRP A 665 -6.47 31.95 29.50
N THR A 666 -6.00 33.14 29.64
CA THR A 666 -6.61 34.18 30.50
C THR A 666 -7.11 35.34 29.62
N GLY A 667 -8.28 35.88 29.91
CA GLY A 667 -8.90 36.91 29.11
C GLY A 667 -10.01 36.37 28.19
N TRP A 668 -10.65 37.27 27.45
CA TRP A 668 -11.76 36.92 26.56
C TRP A 668 -11.29 36.26 25.28
N LYS A 669 -11.82 35.07 25.01
CA LYS A 669 -11.65 34.31 23.74
C LYS A 669 -13.04 33.93 23.24
N TRP A 670 -13.29 34.09 21.95
CA TRP A 670 -14.43 33.48 21.28
C TRP A 670 -14.18 32.01 21.08
N VAL A 671 -15.11 31.14 21.48
CA VAL A 671 -15.05 29.69 21.32
C VAL A 671 -16.27 29.15 20.60
N GLU A 672 -16.12 28.11 19.81
CA GLU A 672 -17.17 27.52 18.96
C GLU A 672 -17.23 26.00 19.10
N ALA A 673 -18.43 25.46 19.25
CA ALA A 673 -18.74 24.04 19.22
C ALA A 673 -19.49 23.74 17.92
N LYS A 674 -18.87 23.05 16.98
CA LYS A 674 -19.45 22.67 15.68
C LYS A 674 -20.49 21.58 15.86
N ILE A 675 -21.66 21.72 15.23
CA ILE A 675 -22.69 20.68 15.21
C ILE A 675 -22.20 19.52 14.31
N PRO A 676 -22.17 18.28 14.80
CA PRO A 676 -21.71 17.14 14.00
C PRO A 676 -22.58 16.88 12.76
N GLU A 677 -21.95 16.43 11.70
CA GLU A 677 -22.66 15.95 10.51
C GLU A 677 -23.54 14.73 10.84
N GLY A 678 -24.63 14.58 10.11
CA GLY A 678 -25.56 13.45 10.27
C GLY A 678 -26.51 13.56 11.46
N ILE A 679 -26.46 14.66 12.26
CA ILE A 679 -27.39 14.84 13.38
C ILE A 679 -28.82 15.06 12.87
N THR A 680 -29.80 14.51 13.59
CA THR A 680 -31.23 14.64 13.23
C THR A 680 -31.86 15.86 13.89
N TYR A 681 -32.47 16.72 13.09
CA TYR A 681 -33.14 17.96 13.58
C TYR A 681 -34.62 17.75 13.88
N PRO A 682 -35.22 18.53 14.80
CA PRO A 682 -34.65 19.65 15.55
C PRO A 682 -33.75 19.20 16.69
N ILE A 683 -32.78 20.02 17.05
CA ILE A 683 -31.90 19.79 18.19
C ILE A 683 -32.25 20.74 19.38
N THR A 684 -31.91 20.27 20.59
CA THR A 684 -32.09 21.03 21.82
C THR A 684 -30.75 21.18 22.53
N LEU A 685 -30.35 22.43 22.81
CA LEU A 685 -29.16 22.74 23.63
C LEU A 685 -29.52 22.52 25.10
N LYS A 686 -28.85 21.55 25.76
CA LYS A 686 -29.15 21.19 27.13
C LYS A 686 -28.38 22.01 28.16
N ASN A 687 -27.08 22.09 27.98
CA ASN A 687 -26.19 22.78 28.93
C ASN A 687 -24.88 23.18 28.27
N ILE A 688 -24.15 24.03 28.96
CA ILE A 688 -22.70 24.25 28.80
C ILE A 688 -22.07 23.75 30.08
N TYR A 689 -20.89 23.11 29.99
CA TYR A 689 -20.23 22.55 31.17
C TYR A 689 -18.73 22.59 31.10
N LEU A 690 -18.13 22.81 32.30
CA LEU A 690 -16.72 22.66 32.53
C LEU A 690 -16.48 21.30 33.20
N ALA A 691 -15.51 20.53 32.71
CA ALA A 691 -15.22 19.20 33.21
C ALA A 691 -13.72 19.01 33.48
N GLU A 692 -13.39 18.24 34.52
CA GLU A 692 -12.04 17.76 34.81
C GLU A 692 -12.06 16.27 35.14
N ILE A 693 -11.30 15.51 34.38
CA ILE A 693 -11.17 14.06 34.55
C ILE A 693 -9.80 13.64 35.09
N ASN A 694 -8.84 14.56 35.11
CA ASN A 694 -7.48 14.28 35.56
C ASN A 694 -7.33 14.69 37.05
N GLU A 695 -7.07 13.72 37.91
CA GLU A 695 -6.91 13.96 39.37
C GLU A 695 -5.85 14.99 39.68
N THR A 696 -4.79 15.08 38.89
CA THR A 696 -3.66 16.00 39.16
C THR A 696 -3.94 17.44 38.78
N ARG A 697 -5.02 17.69 38.05
CA ARG A 697 -5.43 19.02 37.53
C ARG A 697 -6.61 19.62 38.32
N LYS A 698 -7.10 18.93 39.33
CA LYS A 698 -8.25 19.36 40.10
C LYS A 698 -7.90 20.56 40.99
N ASP A 699 -8.55 21.68 40.75
CA ASP A 699 -8.35 22.90 41.49
C ASP A 699 -9.65 23.72 41.64
N THR A 700 -9.54 24.94 42.08
CA THR A 700 -10.63 25.92 42.15
C THR A 700 -10.38 27.01 41.13
N GLY A 701 -11.42 27.54 40.51
CA GLY A 701 -11.27 28.60 39.52
C GLY A 701 -12.53 29.36 39.26
N THR A 702 -12.39 30.32 38.35
CA THR A 702 -13.49 31.15 37.90
C THR A 702 -13.37 31.44 36.41
N ILE A 703 -14.41 31.10 35.67
CA ILE A 703 -14.55 31.54 34.28
C ILE A 703 -15.77 32.43 34.13
N TYR A 704 -15.77 33.32 33.10
CA TYR A 704 -16.92 34.10 32.75
C TYR A 704 -17.37 33.76 31.34
N ILE A 705 -18.69 33.75 31.14
CA ILE A 705 -19.31 33.38 29.86
C ILE A 705 -20.21 34.52 29.44
N ASP A 706 -20.15 34.89 28.18
CA ASP A 706 -20.93 35.99 27.67
C ASP A 706 -21.41 35.71 26.23
N ASN A 707 -22.57 36.24 25.93
CA ASN A 707 -23.21 36.29 24.62
C ASN A 707 -23.20 34.96 23.84
N LEU A 708 -23.97 34.00 24.35
CA LEU A 708 -24.20 32.71 23.69
C LEU A 708 -24.97 32.89 22.38
N ARG A 709 -24.41 32.45 21.27
CA ARG A 709 -24.99 32.59 19.93
C ARG A 709 -25.09 31.24 19.23
N ILE A 710 -26.11 31.18 18.36
CA ILE A 710 -26.21 30.12 17.35
C ILE A 710 -25.75 30.65 16.02
N MET A 711 -25.04 29.85 15.29
CA MET A 711 -24.47 30.15 13.98
C MET A 711 -25.19 29.36 12.91
N TYR A 712 -25.70 30.02 11.92
CA TYR A 712 -26.37 29.45 10.74
C TYR A 712 -25.62 29.85 9.48
N GLU A 713 -25.84 29.11 8.41
CA GLU A 713 -25.36 29.52 7.11
C GLU A 713 -25.88 30.93 6.74
N PRO A 714 -25.09 31.69 5.99
CA PRO A 714 -25.61 32.88 5.32
C PRO A 714 -26.79 32.52 4.43
N LYS A 715 -27.73 33.44 4.28
CA LYS A 715 -28.90 33.23 3.42
C LYS A 715 -28.49 33.10 1.96
N ASP A 716 -29.21 32.25 1.23
CA ASP A 716 -29.06 32.15 -0.21
C ASP A 716 -29.31 33.48 -0.92
N LYS A 717 -28.55 33.70 -1.98
CA LYS A 717 -28.69 34.88 -2.82
C LYS A 717 -28.81 34.47 -4.28
N GLN A 718 -29.63 35.14 -5.05
CA GLN A 718 -29.59 35.02 -6.51
C GLN A 718 -28.32 35.68 -7.02
N LEU A 719 -27.44 34.86 -7.65
CA LEU A 719 -26.09 35.31 -8.02
C LEU A 719 -26.04 35.85 -9.47
N GLY A 720 -27.03 35.54 -10.31
CA GLY A 720 -27.04 35.92 -11.74
C GLY A 720 -25.80 35.41 -12.47
N LEU A 721 -25.45 34.15 -12.25
CA LEU A 721 -24.36 33.46 -12.95
C LEU A 721 -24.81 33.12 -14.39
N VAL A 722 -23.87 33.02 -15.31
CA VAL A 722 -24.10 32.43 -16.63
C VAL A 722 -24.35 30.93 -16.47
N ASP A 723 -24.98 30.32 -17.43
CA ASP A 723 -25.18 28.86 -17.37
C ASP A 723 -23.83 28.14 -17.41
N GLU A 724 -23.70 27.08 -16.59
CA GLU A 724 -22.57 26.14 -16.71
C GLU A 724 -22.59 25.46 -18.06
N THR A 725 -21.40 25.18 -18.59
CA THR A 725 -21.29 24.30 -19.75
C THR A 725 -21.39 22.85 -19.30
N GLN A 726 -22.08 22.06 -20.07
CA GLN A 726 -22.30 20.65 -19.76
C GLN A 726 -21.92 19.79 -20.96
N PHE A 727 -21.39 18.64 -20.70
CA PHE A 727 -21.24 17.61 -21.70
C PHE A 727 -22.62 17.08 -22.06
N ILE A 728 -22.96 17.14 -23.34
CA ILE A 728 -24.22 16.61 -23.88
C ILE A 728 -23.90 15.31 -24.61
N ASP A 729 -24.30 14.19 -24.04
CA ASP A 729 -24.18 12.91 -24.72
C ASP A 729 -25.23 12.82 -25.85
N GLU A 730 -24.77 12.88 -27.10
CA GLU A 730 -25.61 12.79 -28.27
C GLU A 730 -26.41 11.48 -28.36
N MET A 731 -25.99 10.43 -27.64
CA MET A 731 -26.73 9.17 -27.57
C MET A 731 -27.94 9.26 -26.63
N LYS A 732 -28.01 10.25 -25.71
CA LYS A 732 -29.17 10.42 -24.84
C LYS A 732 -30.36 10.97 -25.57
N THR A 733 -31.53 10.32 -25.41
CA THR A 733 -32.79 10.69 -26.05
C THR A 733 -33.95 10.69 -25.05
N SER A 734 -35.02 11.42 -25.38
CA SER A 734 -36.25 11.42 -24.57
C SER A 734 -37.17 10.23 -24.86
N ALA A 735 -36.97 9.50 -25.96
CA ALA A 735 -37.80 8.37 -26.36
C ALA A 735 -37.03 7.38 -27.21
N ILE A 736 -37.22 6.09 -26.97
CA ILE A 736 -36.70 4.99 -27.75
C ILE A 736 -37.90 4.32 -28.44
N ALA A 737 -38.05 4.56 -29.72
CA ALA A 737 -39.15 4.00 -30.52
C ALA A 737 -38.60 3.44 -31.87
N ASN A 738 -39.21 2.35 -32.35
CA ASN A 738 -38.91 1.72 -33.65
C ASN A 738 -37.45 1.24 -33.80
N HIS A 739 -36.80 0.80 -32.75
CA HIS A 739 -35.46 0.26 -32.79
C HIS A 739 -35.45 -1.21 -33.26
N THR A 740 -34.41 -1.63 -33.97
CA THR A 740 -34.22 -3.00 -34.44
C THR A 740 -33.79 -3.93 -33.33
N GLU A 741 -33.14 -3.38 -32.29
CA GLU A 741 -32.75 -4.05 -31.07
C GLU A 741 -32.96 -3.12 -29.91
N LYS A 742 -33.49 -3.64 -28.81
CA LYS A 742 -33.78 -2.88 -27.59
C LYS A 742 -33.45 -3.68 -26.35
N LEU A 743 -32.84 -3.02 -25.35
CA LEU A 743 -32.67 -3.52 -24.01
C LEU A 743 -33.34 -2.55 -23.03
N THR A 744 -34.12 -3.08 -22.11
CA THR A 744 -34.70 -2.34 -20.98
C THR A 744 -34.19 -2.95 -19.67
N VAL A 745 -33.64 -2.13 -18.79
CA VAL A 745 -33.20 -2.50 -17.43
C VAL A 745 -34.11 -1.80 -16.42
N SER A 746 -34.68 -2.55 -15.49
CA SER A 746 -35.56 -2.04 -14.45
C SER A 746 -35.40 -2.84 -13.17
N GLN A 747 -35.11 -2.18 -12.06
CA GLN A 747 -34.92 -2.80 -10.72
C GLN A 747 -34.00 -4.02 -10.73
N GLY A 748 -32.87 -3.93 -11.47
CA GLY A 748 -31.87 -5.01 -11.56
C GLY A 748 -32.22 -6.16 -12.52
N ASN A 749 -33.41 -6.16 -13.11
CA ASN A 749 -33.79 -7.12 -14.17
C ASN A 749 -33.64 -6.46 -15.53
N TYR A 750 -33.37 -7.25 -16.57
CA TYR A 750 -33.30 -6.74 -17.91
C TYR A 750 -34.16 -7.57 -18.88
N ASN A 751 -34.75 -6.89 -19.85
CA ASN A 751 -35.45 -7.48 -20.99
C ASN A 751 -34.77 -7.06 -22.29
N HIS A 752 -34.39 -8.03 -23.11
CA HIS A 752 -33.66 -7.81 -24.36
C HIS A 752 -34.47 -8.35 -25.55
N GLU A 753 -34.66 -7.50 -26.54
CA GLU A 753 -35.35 -7.81 -27.82
C GLU A 753 -34.43 -7.45 -28.97
N GLY A 754 -34.04 -8.40 -29.83
CA GLY A 754 -33.23 -8.12 -31.01
C GLY A 754 -32.20 -9.17 -31.41
N ASN A 755 -31.16 -8.77 -32.12
CA ASN A 755 -30.27 -9.63 -32.91
C ASN A 755 -28.95 -9.98 -32.23
N GLY A 756 -28.67 -9.51 -30.99
CA GLY A 756 -27.45 -9.81 -30.28
C GLY A 756 -26.31 -8.81 -30.51
N ASP A 757 -26.63 -7.58 -30.91
CA ASP A 757 -25.66 -6.46 -30.92
C ASP A 757 -25.53 -5.79 -29.54
N ILE A 758 -26.55 -5.96 -28.68
CA ILE A 758 -26.50 -5.56 -27.27
C ILE A 758 -26.21 -6.79 -26.42
N ILE A 759 -25.13 -6.73 -25.61
CA ILE A 759 -24.73 -7.75 -24.65
C ILE A 759 -24.91 -7.19 -23.25
N CYS A 760 -25.73 -7.83 -22.42
CA CYS A 760 -25.99 -7.40 -21.05
C CYS A 760 -25.55 -8.47 -20.05
N PHE A 761 -24.82 -8.06 -19.02
CA PHE A 761 -24.50 -8.89 -17.85
C PHE A 761 -24.84 -8.17 -16.55
N GLU A 762 -25.00 -8.98 -15.49
CA GLU A 762 -25.28 -8.47 -14.16
C GLU A 762 -24.00 -8.33 -13.36
N GLY A 763 -23.88 -7.21 -12.65
CA GLY A 763 -22.88 -6.97 -11.60
C GLY A 763 -23.56 -6.91 -10.24
N ILE A 764 -23.07 -7.69 -9.29
CA ILE A 764 -23.68 -7.83 -7.96
C ILE A 764 -22.73 -7.31 -6.89
N ILE A 765 -23.16 -6.27 -6.18
CA ILE A 765 -22.52 -5.76 -4.97
C ILE A 765 -23.27 -6.33 -3.76
N SER A 766 -22.55 -6.94 -2.84
CA SER A 766 -23.10 -7.46 -1.58
C SER A 766 -22.15 -7.11 -0.44
N ASN A 767 -22.66 -6.45 0.60
CA ASN A 767 -21.85 -5.99 1.74
C ASN A 767 -20.62 -5.13 1.33
N GLY A 768 -20.77 -4.33 0.27
CA GLY A 768 -19.71 -3.44 -0.21
C GLY A 768 -18.59 -4.15 -0.98
N THR A 769 -18.84 -5.31 -1.57
CA THR A 769 -17.89 -6.03 -2.43
C THR A 769 -18.59 -6.74 -3.58
N MET A 770 -17.93 -6.87 -4.72
CA MET A 770 -18.36 -7.69 -5.84
C MET A 770 -17.96 -9.16 -5.69
N SER A 771 -17.45 -9.57 -4.57
CA SER A 771 -17.02 -10.92 -4.20
C SER A 771 -16.25 -11.70 -5.28
N SER A 772 -14.98 -11.90 -5.06
CA SER A 772 -14.12 -12.72 -5.94
C SER A 772 -14.59 -14.18 -6.09
N ALA A 773 -15.37 -14.67 -5.13
CA ALA A 773 -15.95 -16.02 -5.19
C ALA A 773 -17.05 -16.15 -6.25
N ASN A 774 -17.62 -15.03 -6.75
CA ASN A 774 -18.60 -15.07 -7.85
C ASN A 774 -17.88 -15.14 -9.22
N VAL A 775 -17.27 -16.29 -9.45
CA VAL A 775 -16.46 -16.57 -10.67
C VAL A 775 -17.24 -16.38 -11.96
N THR A 776 -18.54 -16.75 -11.98
CA THR A 776 -19.39 -16.62 -13.17
C THR A 776 -19.59 -15.14 -13.54
N MET A 777 -19.91 -14.30 -12.55
CA MET A 777 -20.07 -12.86 -12.76
C MET A 777 -18.78 -12.25 -13.33
N TRP A 778 -17.65 -12.52 -12.70
CA TRP A 778 -16.37 -11.97 -13.16
C TRP A 778 -15.96 -12.47 -14.55
N ASN A 779 -16.24 -13.74 -14.89
CA ASN A 779 -16.01 -14.25 -16.25
C ASN A 779 -16.87 -13.53 -17.29
N ASN A 780 -18.14 -13.26 -16.97
CA ASN A 780 -19.03 -12.51 -17.84
C ASN A 780 -18.50 -11.08 -18.07
N ILE A 781 -18.12 -10.38 -17.00
CA ILE A 781 -17.57 -9.02 -17.08
C ILE A 781 -16.27 -9.01 -17.91
N LYS A 782 -15.36 -9.95 -17.66
CA LYS A 782 -14.09 -10.09 -18.41
C LYS A 782 -14.35 -10.36 -19.90
N SER A 783 -15.40 -11.11 -20.24
CA SER A 783 -15.72 -11.41 -21.63
C SER A 783 -16.04 -10.17 -22.45
N PHE A 784 -16.39 -9.03 -21.81
CA PHE A 784 -16.58 -7.75 -22.51
C PHE A 784 -15.35 -7.35 -23.35
N MET A 785 -14.14 -7.68 -22.88
CA MET A 785 -12.90 -7.38 -23.61
C MET A 785 -12.74 -8.20 -24.92
N SER A 786 -13.50 -9.28 -25.09
CA SER A 786 -13.45 -10.15 -26.27
C SER A 786 -14.42 -9.77 -27.37
N TYR A 787 -15.38 -8.88 -27.11
CA TYR A 787 -16.32 -8.40 -28.09
C TYR A 787 -15.75 -7.25 -28.89
N GLU A 788 -16.27 -7.07 -30.15
CA GLU A 788 -15.94 -5.98 -31.06
C GLU A 788 -17.22 -5.46 -31.70
N ASP A 789 -17.33 -4.14 -31.88
CA ASP A 789 -18.47 -3.43 -32.48
C ASP A 789 -19.81 -3.76 -31.81
N LYS A 790 -19.81 -3.98 -30.48
CA LYS A 790 -21.01 -4.28 -29.70
C LYS A 790 -21.38 -3.15 -28.75
N VAL A 791 -22.61 -3.17 -28.29
CA VAL A 791 -23.09 -2.39 -27.16
C VAL A 791 -23.05 -3.30 -25.93
N LEU A 792 -22.19 -2.97 -24.97
CA LEU A 792 -21.99 -3.75 -23.75
C LEU A 792 -22.66 -3.04 -22.60
N VAL A 793 -23.51 -3.73 -21.88
CA VAL A 793 -24.24 -3.18 -20.73
C VAL A 793 -23.93 -4.01 -19.48
N LEU A 794 -23.39 -3.38 -18.46
CA LEU A 794 -23.25 -3.96 -17.14
C LEU A 794 -24.38 -3.41 -16.24
N SER A 795 -25.38 -4.25 -15.95
CA SER A 795 -26.48 -3.90 -15.06
C SER A 795 -26.08 -4.19 -13.61
N MET A 796 -25.83 -3.13 -12.83
CA MET A 796 -25.41 -3.23 -11.43
C MET A 796 -26.63 -3.17 -10.51
N ASN A 797 -26.58 -3.95 -9.40
CA ASN A 797 -27.60 -3.89 -8.34
C ASN A 797 -27.43 -2.69 -7.39
N GLY A 798 -26.43 -1.86 -7.61
CA GLY A 798 -26.13 -0.65 -6.83
C GLY A 798 -24.99 0.16 -7.45
N ASP A 799 -24.75 1.34 -6.88
CA ASP A 799 -23.64 2.22 -7.30
C ASP A 799 -22.29 1.56 -7.06
N ILE A 800 -21.40 1.62 -8.05
CA ILE A 800 -20.03 1.11 -7.93
C ILE A 800 -19.24 1.81 -6.83
N ASN A 801 -19.57 3.05 -6.49
CA ASN A 801 -18.97 3.80 -5.39
C ASN A 801 -19.34 3.23 -4.00
N ASN A 802 -20.29 2.29 -3.94
CA ASN A 802 -20.61 1.54 -2.72
C ASN A 802 -19.69 0.32 -2.50
N ILE A 803 -18.74 0.08 -3.40
CA ILE A 803 -17.69 -0.93 -3.22
C ILE A 803 -16.63 -0.37 -2.26
N ASN A 804 -16.39 -1.08 -1.15
CA ASN A 804 -15.48 -0.63 -0.10
C ASN A 804 -13.98 -0.78 -0.48
N ASP A 805 -13.65 -1.69 -1.37
CA ASP A 805 -12.27 -1.93 -1.82
C ASP A 805 -12.02 -1.22 -3.16
N GLU A 806 -11.26 -0.14 -3.11
CA GLU A 806 -10.89 0.65 -4.28
C GLU A 806 -10.16 -0.17 -5.36
N ARG A 807 -9.52 -1.27 -5.00
CA ARG A 807 -8.85 -2.17 -5.95
C ARG A 807 -9.87 -2.93 -6.79
N GLU A 808 -11.01 -3.33 -6.22
CA GLU A 808 -12.12 -3.96 -6.99
C GLU A 808 -12.68 -2.96 -8.00
N ILE A 809 -12.88 -1.72 -7.60
CA ILE A 809 -13.33 -0.63 -8.48
C ILE A 809 -12.30 -0.44 -9.61
N ARG A 810 -11.02 -0.40 -9.28
CA ARG A 810 -9.94 -0.25 -10.28
C ARG A 810 -9.95 -1.37 -11.31
N ILE A 811 -10.07 -2.63 -10.88
CA ILE A 811 -10.16 -3.78 -11.80
C ILE A 811 -11.39 -3.65 -12.69
N LEU A 812 -12.55 -3.37 -12.11
CA LEU A 812 -13.78 -3.21 -12.89
C LEU A 812 -13.63 -2.11 -13.95
N LYS A 813 -13.18 -0.92 -13.53
CA LYS A 813 -12.94 0.20 -14.45
C LYS A 813 -11.93 -0.16 -15.56
N GLU A 814 -10.85 -0.84 -15.22
CA GLU A 814 -9.83 -1.25 -16.20
C GLU A 814 -10.38 -2.24 -17.24
N ILE A 815 -11.19 -3.21 -16.83
CA ILE A 815 -11.85 -4.14 -17.74
C ILE A 815 -12.79 -3.39 -18.69
N LEU A 816 -13.62 -2.50 -18.14
CA LEU A 816 -14.58 -1.72 -18.90
C LEU A 816 -13.89 -0.72 -19.85
N GLU A 817 -12.83 -0.08 -19.42
CA GLU A 817 -12.00 0.81 -20.24
C GLU A 817 -11.36 0.04 -21.42
N LYS A 818 -10.79 -1.14 -21.16
CA LYS A 818 -10.26 -2.00 -22.24
C LYS A 818 -11.35 -2.39 -23.22
N ALA A 819 -12.52 -2.74 -22.74
CA ALA A 819 -13.67 -3.09 -23.59
C ALA A 819 -14.15 -1.88 -24.42
N SER A 820 -14.10 -0.67 -23.85
CA SER A 820 -14.57 0.57 -24.52
C SER A 820 -13.69 1.01 -25.69
N GLN A 821 -12.50 0.43 -25.85
CA GLN A 821 -11.63 0.72 -27.00
C GLN A 821 -12.22 0.20 -28.31
N LYS A 822 -13.07 -0.83 -28.24
CA LYS A 822 -13.65 -1.51 -29.41
C LYS A 822 -15.17 -1.55 -29.38
N ASN A 823 -15.80 -1.12 -28.29
CA ASN A 823 -17.24 -1.26 -28.06
C ASN A 823 -17.82 0.02 -27.45
N THR A 824 -19.13 0.17 -27.47
CA THR A 824 -19.84 1.17 -26.67
C THR A 824 -20.24 0.54 -25.34
N VAL A 825 -19.76 1.08 -24.21
CA VAL A 825 -19.91 0.46 -22.89
C VAL A 825 -20.75 1.33 -21.97
N PHE A 826 -21.75 0.70 -21.34
CA PHE A 826 -22.61 1.28 -20.32
C PHE A 826 -22.52 0.50 -19.01
N VAL A 827 -22.46 1.22 -17.89
CA VAL A 827 -22.67 0.68 -16.55
C VAL A 827 -23.93 1.36 -16.00
N VAL A 828 -24.95 0.60 -15.68
CA VAL A 828 -26.25 1.15 -15.32
C VAL A 828 -26.71 0.64 -13.96
N PHE A 829 -27.27 1.51 -13.12
CA PHE A 829 -27.82 1.12 -11.79
C PHE A 829 -28.93 2.07 -11.35
N ASN A 830 -29.83 1.54 -10.49
CA ASN A 830 -30.90 2.35 -9.89
C ASN A 830 -30.31 3.19 -8.74
N GLY A 831 -30.43 4.50 -8.79
CA GLY A 831 -29.93 5.43 -7.78
C GLY A 831 -30.94 6.50 -7.34
N GLY A 832 -32.22 6.39 -7.77
CA GLY A 832 -33.30 7.30 -7.36
C GLY A 832 -33.21 8.73 -7.91
N LYS A 833 -32.17 9.05 -8.67
CA LYS A 833 -32.01 10.33 -9.41
C LYS A 833 -31.18 10.09 -10.66
N GLU A 834 -31.71 10.51 -11.79
CA GLU A 834 -31.02 10.37 -13.07
C GLU A 834 -29.71 11.13 -13.11
N ASN A 835 -28.63 10.44 -13.49
CA ASN A 835 -27.33 11.03 -13.74
C ASN A 835 -26.59 10.24 -14.83
N THR A 836 -25.69 10.89 -15.55
CA THR A 836 -24.77 10.27 -16.51
C THR A 836 -23.37 10.84 -16.32
N VAL A 837 -22.41 9.98 -16.06
CA VAL A 837 -20.99 10.32 -16.00
C VAL A 837 -20.26 9.52 -17.07
N ILE A 838 -19.38 10.16 -17.84
CA ILE A 838 -18.54 9.49 -18.83
C ILE A 838 -17.10 9.54 -18.39
N GLU A 839 -16.50 8.38 -18.21
CA GLU A 839 -15.11 8.24 -17.83
C GLU A 839 -14.43 7.25 -18.80
N ASN A 840 -13.37 7.68 -19.48
CA ASN A 840 -12.63 6.85 -20.44
C ASN A 840 -13.52 6.13 -21.46
N LYS A 841 -14.53 6.83 -22.02
CA LYS A 841 -15.55 6.32 -22.97
C LYS A 841 -16.55 5.32 -22.38
N VAL A 842 -16.50 5.02 -21.09
CA VAL A 842 -17.49 4.22 -20.37
C VAL A 842 -18.57 5.15 -19.83
N ARG A 843 -19.83 4.83 -20.06
CA ARG A 843 -20.98 5.59 -19.56
C ARG A 843 -21.49 4.96 -18.27
N TYR A 844 -21.37 5.68 -17.17
CA TYR A 844 -21.94 5.32 -15.87
C TYR A 844 -23.26 6.06 -15.71
N ILE A 845 -24.36 5.31 -15.71
CA ILE A 845 -25.71 5.86 -15.75
C ILE A 845 -26.51 5.45 -14.54
N THR A 846 -26.96 6.45 -13.78
CA THR A 846 -27.96 6.26 -12.75
C THR A 846 -29.36 6.51 -13.34
N TYR A 847 -30.27 5.57 -13.11
CA TYR A 847 -31.66 5.70 -13.52
C TYR A 847 -32.61 5.64 -12.31
N ASP A 848 -33.82 6.21 -12.43
CA ASP A 848 -34.84 6.19 -11.37
C ASP A 848 -35.76 4.97 -11.56
N ASP A 849 -36.56 4.92 -12.61
CA ASP A 849 -37.51 3.83 -12.88
C ASP A 849 -36.92 2.74 -13.78
N SER A 850 -36.35 3.13 -14.90
CA SER A 850 -35.79 2.22 -15.90
C SER A 850 -34.75 2.90 -16.79
N PHE A 851 -33.79 2.12 -17.27
CA PHE A 851 -32.87 2.47 -18.33
C PHE A 851 -33.27 1.74 -19.60
N GLU A 852 -33.32 2.44 -20.71
CA GLU A 852 -33.58 1.87 -22.03
C GLU A 852 -32.49 2.22 -23.01
N ILE A 853 -32.04 1.26 -23.82
CA ILE A 853 -31.11 1.46 -24.91
C ILE A 853 -31.63 0.77 -26.15
N GLY A 854 -31.42 1.40 -27.31
CA GLY A 854 -31.84 0.85 -28.56
C GLY A 854 -30.89 1.14 -29.70
N ILE A 855 -30.91 0.28 -30.72
CA ILE A 855 -30.12 0.41 -31.94
C ILE A 855 -31.07 0.52 -33.11
N ILE A 856 -30.86 1.51 -34.02
CA ILE A 856 -31.50 1.65 -35.29
C ILE A 856 -30.46 2.11 -36.33
N ASP A 857 -30.38 1.43 -37.48
CA ASP A 857 -29.42 1.76 -38.55
C ASP A 857 -27.98 2.02 -38.03
N ARG A 858 -27.51 1.19 -37.10
CA ARG A 858 -26.24 1.31 -36.42
C ARG A 858 -26.09 2.53 -35.49
N LYS A 859 -27.12 3.33 -35.31
CA LYS A 859 -27.13 4.42 -34.32
C LYS A 859 -27.61 3.89 -32.97
N ILE A 860 -26.85 4.16 -31.95
CA ILE A 860 -27.15 3.81 -30.59
C ILE A 860 -27.83 5.00 -29.94
N SER A 861 -28.91 4.75 -29.23
CA SER A 861 -29.60 5.76 -28.40
C SER A 861 -30.01 5.15 -27.08
N TYR A 862 -29.98 5.95 -26.03
CA TYR A 862 -30.42 5.51 -24.70
C TYR A 862 -31.31 6.55 -24.02
N LYS A 863 -32.07 6.07 -23.04
CA LYS A 863 -32.89 6.87 -22.13
C LYS A 863 -32.75 6.32 -20.72
N ASN A 864 -32.56 7.18 -19.74
CA ASN A 864 -32.55 6.88 -18.33
C ASN A 864 -33.74 7.49 -17.58
#